data_a55aa49e1102fc0eb713280059721b53
#
_entry.id   a55aa49e1102fc0eb713280059721b53
#
_cell.length_a   1.000
_cell.length_b   1.000
_cell.length_c   1.000
_cell.angle_alpha   90.00
_cell.angle_beta   90.00
_cell.angle_gamma   90.00
#
_symmetry.space_group_name_H-M   'P 1'
#
loop_
_entity.id
_entity.type
_entity.pdbx_description
1 polymer ?
#
loop_
_entity_poly.entity_id
_entity_poly.type
_entity_poly.pdbx_seq_one_letter_code
_entity_poly.pdbx_strand_id
1 'polypeptide(L)'
;MPEAHGAAQMPRIETFHSRSMADLQPLWRCEQPNGHLGPARQHPWGALHRPDWDARGLVIWPRGGLWRQLQLQLVCPPDWQALAHQSGALDEVGLGITARLALRWWADQVELWVDGARVHRGDLFDTACRWRLPASWWQGVPLELELCLRSPLHDDGALISSAVVLEPLDPEDPLGLLDETKLALQDLRAGSPGPEGHFHVLGHAHLDLAWLWPVADTWQAAERTFGSALDLMERFPDFHFGHSTPALFAWLERNRPDLFARIQRAVAGGRFEPINGPWVESDCVLISSASLLRQFQEGQAFSRRVFPGLDHRLAWLPDTFGFGAGFPAIAQATGVDWFCTHKLFWNATNPFPHRLFRWRSRCGRELKALMTAPIGTDADPVAMERYRLEWTAASGCPEALWLPGVGDHGGGPTAEMFEQLQLWQGQAEAAPQVHGLLRDYLARLEPHQEHLPVWRDELYLELHRGCATSRPDQKRHNRTLERLLREADLAAVLAGCPAQQPGCSAQQPGEATDWRVLLFQQFHDILPGTSIPEVFEQAEPQWRLARRSACRHRDLALHHWLGSRPAGGDAPLWWACQLQPLAASRQVLRLPAGSWTWNGQRLATQPASAGGGWVQLPPLAGVAALPLVRQQTMADEPAAIEHPVRLERLAGPDGAAGSDRVMDRWRLGNGLVALELGPEGVEQLWDANGVPQLAAPLAWQRYRDAGEFWDAWDLAADYAEHPLAWGWDGDIQWAEQGPLCTSFVRRGRCGSSAVRLEGRLRAASPWLELVLSVDWRARHELLRLEIPLQQLAQRWAADTTGGVIERPAQAITPREQARWEVPAISWMASVPKSGGLAVLLDGPQGVSATPGRLGVSLLRSPTWPDPGADNGWQRLRLALLPCTSDWQRAQVPQQAVRFREPLWLRPAQPFSAPQDWGEAVPALPPLGDGLLLLALRPDSTQNDGLIAVQNSSPLRRHLRLGDGWEVIAELDGLDQVLQDHQSQAQNLPISLELRPWQIRFWRIRKR
;
A
#
# COMPACT_ATOMS: atom_id res chain seq x y z
N MET A 1 -7.81 14.86 -25.06
CA MET A 1 -7.43 15.12 -23.67
C MET A 1 -8.59 14.67 -22.82
N PRO A 2 -8.52 13.63 -21.98
CA PRO A 2 -9.54 13.44 -20.97
C PRO A 2 -9.36 14.57 -19.96
N GLU A 3 -10.42 15.30 -19.72
CA GLU A 3 -10.48 16.23 -18.62
C GLU A 3 -10.08 15.50 -17.34
N ALA A 4 -9.18 16.13 -16.57
CA ALA A 4 -8.68 15.59 -15.32
C ALA A 4 -9.86 15.34 -14.34
N HIS A 5 -10.34 14.10 -14.28
CA HIS A 5 -11.31 13.66 -13.28
C HIS A 5 -10.58 13.30 -11.99
N GLY A 6 -10.01 14.29 -11.37
CA GLY A 6 -9.14 14.09 -10.24
C GLY A 6 -9.40 14.96 -9.02
N ALA A 7 -10.48 15.71 -9.00
CA ALA A 7 -11.07 16.12 -7.73
C ALA A 7 -12.17 15.11 -7.43
N ALA A 8 -12.26 14.59 -6.21
CA ALA A 8 -13.40 13.83 -5.76
C ALA A 8 -14.65 14.47 -6.39
N GLN A 9 -15.31 13.74 -7.32
CA GLN A 9 -16.55 14.26 -7.90
C GLN A 9 -17.54 14.22 -6.75
N MET A 10 -17.68 15.36 -6.12
CA MET A 10 -18.76 15.54 -5.16
C MET A 10 -20.08 15.21 -5.85
N PRO A 11 -21.03 14.57 -5.14
CA PRO A 11 -22.34 14.27 -5.69
C PRO A 11 -22.89 15.51 -6.38
N ARG A 12 -23.24 15.38 -7.66
CA ARG A 12 -23.79 16.47 -8.44
C ARG A 12 -25.28 16.55 -8.18
N ILE A 13 -25.68 17.39 -7.27
CA ILE A 13 -27.07 17.89 -7.20
C ILE A 13 -27.37 18.81 -8.39
N GLU A 14 -26.41 19.04 -9.27
CA GLU A 14 -26.47 19.97 -10.41
C GLU A 14 -27.23 19.46 -11.64
N THR A 15 -27.81 18.27 -11.61
CA THR A 15 -28.56 17.72 -12.76
C THR A 15 -30.00 18.23 -12.86
N PHE A 16 -30.41 19.16 -11.98
CA PHE A 16 -31.73 19.75 -12.06
C PHE A 16 -31.74 20.91 -13.06
N HIS A 17 -32.39 20.69 -14.17
CA HIS A 17 -32.57 21.70 -15.17
C HIS A 17 -33.52 22.79 -14.66
N SER A 18 -32.95 23.88 -14.20
CA SER A 18 -33.71 25.08 -13.83
C SER A 18 -34.14 25.86 -15.09
N ARG A 19 -35.37 26.29 -15.14
CA ARG A 19 -35.85 27.18 -16.22
C ARG A 19 -35.13 28.53 -16.21
N SER A 20 -34.66 28.96 -15.04
CA SER A 20 -33.93 30.22 -14.85
C SER A 20 -33.06 30.11 -13.61
N MET A 21 -31.91 30.70 -13.68
CA MET A 21 -30.92 30.67 -12.56
C MET A 21 -30.33 32.06 -12.35
N ALA A 22 -30.27 32.52 -11.10
CA ALA A 22 -29.55 33.73 -10.70
C ALA A 22 -28.33 33.35 -9.84
N ASP A 23 -27.12 33.62 -10.35
CA ASP A 23 -25.86 33.39 -9.63
C ASP A 23 -25.69 34.38 -8.47
N LEU A 24 -25.52 33.87 -7.25
CA LEU A 24 -25.34 34.63 -6.03
C LEU A 24 -23.87 34.73 -5.59
N GLN A 25 -22.97 33.98 -6.19
CA GLN A 25 -21.54 33.93 -5.79
C GLN A 25 -20.91 35.35 -5.68
N PRO A 26 -21.14 36.31 -6.62
CA PRO A 26 -20.57 37.66 -6.52
C PRO A 26 -21.19 38.52 -5.45
N LEU A 27 -22.35 38.16 -4.94
CA LEU A 27 -23.17 39.01 -4.05
C LEU A 27 -22.85 38.80 -2.57
N TRP A 28 -22.24 37.70 -2.21
CA TRP A 28 -21.87 37.40 -0.83
C TRP A 28 -20.84 38.40 -0.30
N ARG A 29 -21.08 38.85 0.93
CA ARG A 29 -20.23 39.78 1.66
C ARG A 29 -19.74 39.17 2.95
N CYS A 30 -18.58 39.66 3.39
CA CYS A 30 -18.00 39.26 4.67
C CYS A 30 -17.32 40.48 5.32
N GLU A 31 -17.04 40.38 6.60
CA GLU A 31 -16.27 41.38 7.31
C GLU A 31 -14.83 41.41 6.76
N GLN A 32 -14.40 42.60 6.35
CA GLN A 32 -13.04 42.87 5.88
C GLN A 32 -12.13 43.25 7.06
N PRO A 33 -10.80 43.21 6.91
CA PRO A 33 -9.86 43.59 7.96
C PRO A 33 -10.03 45.00 8.53
N ASN A 34 -10.73 45.89 7.79
CA ASN A 34 -11.05 47.25 8.22
C ASN A 34 -12.36 47.34 9.02
N GLY A 35 -13.01 46.21 9.31
CA GLY A 35 -14.28 46.18 10.05
C GLY A 35 -15.53 46.52 9.24
N HIS A 36 -15.42 46.70 7.91
CA HIS A 36 -16.56 46.95 7.04
C HIS A 36 -16.94 45.72 6.23
N LEU A 37 -18.21 45.57 5.87
CA LEU A 37 -18.67 44.54 4.96
C LEU A 37 -18.20 44.80 3.53
N GLY A 38 -17.47 43.87 2.93
CA GLY A 38 -16.98 43.91 1.56
C GLY A 38 -17.22 42.61 0.83
N PRO A 39 -16.92 42.55 -0.51
CA PRO A 39 -17.11 41.36 -1.30
C PRO A 39 -16.28 40.18 -0.77
N ALA A 40 -16.92 39.01 -0.55
CA ALA A 40 -16.26 37.84 -0.02
C ALA A 40 -15.22 37.23 -0.98
N ARG A 41 -15.40 37.37 -2.30
CA ARG A 41 -14.45 36.93 -3.35
C ARG A 41 -13.09 37.64 -3.34
N GLN A 42 -12.89 38.70 -2.58
CA GLN A 42 -11.60 39.39 -2.50
C GLN A 42 -10.61 38.75 -1.52
N HIS A 43 -10.92 37.58 -0.99
CA HIS A 43 -10.08 36.78 -0.11
C HIS A 43 -9.45 37.58 1.07
N PRO A 44 -10.25 38.17 1.93
CA PRO A 44 -9.74 39.06 2.99
C PRO A 44 -9.00 38.27 4.10
N TRP A 45 -8.98 36.94 4.04
CA TRP A 45 -8.57 36.08 5.14
C TRP A 45 -7.13 35.56 5.09
N GLY A 46 -6.36 35.88 4.04
CA GLY A 46 -4.95 35.58 3.96
C GLY A 46 -4.59 34.55 2.87
N ALA A 47 -3.42 33.91 3.01
CA ALA A 47 -2.90 33.01 1.99
C ALA A 47 -3.72 31.71 1.86
N LEU A 48 -4.00 31.34 0.62
CA LEU A 48 -4.72 30.16 0.23
C LEU A 48 -3.75 29.07 -0.24
N HIS A 49 -4.16 27.81 -0.13
CA HIS A 49 -3.40 26.65 -0.56
C HIS A 49 -4.00 25.99 -1.82
N ARG A 50 -5.20 26.41 -2.24
CA ARG A 50 -5.93 25.91 -3.42
C ARG A 50 -6.04 26.97 -4.51
N PRO A 51 -4.95 27.25 -5.27
CA PRO A 51 -4.97 28.25 -6.33
C PRO A 51 -5.89 27.90 -7.51
N ASP A 52 -6.21 26.63 -7.69
CA ASP A 52 -7.18 26.14 -8.66
C ASP A 52 -8.59 26.66 -8.38
N TRP A 53 -8.99 26.78 -7.13
CA TRP A 53 -10.29 27.34 -6.71
C TRP A 53 -10.34 28.86 -6.87
N ASP A 54 -9.24 29.52 -6.57
CA ASP A 54 -9.12 30.97 -6.80
C ASP A 54 -9.28 31.30 -8.30
N ALA A 55 -8.62 30.55 -9.17
CA ALA A 55 -8.75 30.70 -10.63
C ALA A 55 -10.21 30.49 -11.12
N ARG A 56 -11.01 29.70 -10.41
CA ARG A 56 -12.44 29.51 -10.68
C ARG A 56 -13.34 30.61 -10.11
N GLY A 57 -12.77 31.53 -9.36
CA GLY A 57 -13.48 32.65 -8.75
C GLY A 57 -14.45 32.25 -7.64
N LEU A 58 -14.15 31.21 -6.90
CA LEU A 58 -14.95 30.77 -5.75
C LEU A 58 -14.76 31.71 -4.56
N VAL A 59 -15.68 31.68 -3.60
CA VAL A 59 -15.47 32.26 -2.29
C VAL A 59 -14.71 31.27 -1.43
N ILE A 60 -13.46 31.58 -1.09
CA ILE A 60 -12.51 30.66 -0.45
C ILE A 60 -11.95 31.26 0.82
N TRP A 61 -11.66 30.45 1.83
CA TRP A 61 -10.95 30.86 3.05
C TRP A 61 -9.94 29.80 3.50
N PRO A 62 -8.86 30.22 4.21
CA PRO A 62 -7.79 29.33 4.60
C PRO A 62 -8.25 28.21 5.53
N ARG A 63 -7.54 27.07 5.45
CA ARG A 63 -7.62 25.93 6.38
C ARG A 63 -7.39 26.34 7.83
N GLY A 64 -7.64 25.43 8.77
CA GLY A 64 -7.36 25.62 10.20
C GLY A 64 -8.59 25.63 11.08
N GLY A 65 -9.75 25.21 10.60
CA GLY A 65 -10.97 25.06 11.39
C GLY A 65 -11.60 26.39 11.87
N LEU A 66 -11.35 27.47 11.15
CA LEU A 66 -11.85 28.80 11.52
C LEU A 66 -13.24 29.06 10.93
N TRP A 67 -14.15 29.55 11.77
CA TRP A 67 -15.45 30.00 11.31
C TRP A 67 -15.36 31.29 10.48
N ARG A 68 -16.15 31.32 9.42
CA ARG A 68 -16.38 32.49 8.56
C ARG A 68 -17.86 32.70 8.40
N GLN A 69 -18.26 33.95 8.38
CA GLN A 69 -19.65 34.39 8.23
C GLN A 69 -19.76 35.15 6.92
N LEU A 70 -20.69 34.72 6.07
CA LEU A 70 -21.05 35.35 4.83
C LEU A 70 -22.47 35.92 5.01
N GLN A 71 -22.72 37.09 4.46
CA GLN A 71 -24.02 37.76 4.55
C GLN A 71 -24.50 38.15 3.15
N LEU A 72 -25.79 38.03 2.92
CA LEU A 72 -26.42 38.39 1.65
C LEU A 72 -27.88 38.82 1.90
N GLN A 73 -28.25 39.96 1.39
CA GLN A 73 -29.66 40.34 1.27
C GLN A 73 -30.20 39.80 -0.07
N LEU A 74 -31.08 38.80 0.01
CA LEU A 74 -31.63 38.14 -1.16
C LEU A 74 -32.93 38.80 -1.58
N VAL A 75 -32.90 39.49 -2.72
CA VAL A 75 -34.06 40.20 -3.27
C VAL A 75 -34.54 39.46 -4.51
N CYS A 76 -35.85 39.32 -4.68
CA CYS A 76 -36.44 38.74 -5.88
C CYS A 76 -36.13 39.63 -7.10
N PRO A 77 -35.58 39.11 -8.19
CA PRO A 77 -35.33 39.87 -9.39
C PRO A 77 -36.61 40.55 -9.95
N PRO A 78 -36.55 41.79 -10.46
CA PRO A 78 -37.74 42.50 -10.95
C PRO A 78 -38.52 41.72 -12.03
N ASP A 79 -37.82 41.02 -12.91
CA ASP A 79 -38.45 40.22 -13.97
C ASP A 79 -39.23 39.04 -13.39
N TRP A 80 -38.74 38.45 -12.31
CA TRP A 80 -39.41 37.35 -11.63
C TRP A 80 -40.60 37.85 -10.81
N GLN A 81 -40.49 39.01 -10.19
CA GLN A 81 -41.63 39.67 -9.56
C GLN A 81 -42.74 39.99 -10.57
N ALA A 82 -42.37 40.51 -11.74
CA ALA A 82 -43.32 40.79 -12.82
C ALA A 82 -44.05 39.50 -13.28
N LEU A 83 -43.36 38.39 -13.33
CA LEU A 83 -43.96 37.09 -13.66
C LEU A 83 -45.02 36.68 -12.63
N ALA A 84 -44.77 36.87 -11.36
CA ALA A 84 -45.72 36.65 -10.27
C ALA A 84 -46.93 37.56 -10.35
N HIS A 85 -46.73 38.86 -10.64
CA HIS A 85 -47.79 39.83 -10.79
C HIS A 85 -48.67 39.59 -12.02
N GLN A 86 -48.12 39.18 -13.16
CA GLN A 86 -48.85 38.93 -14.39
C GLN A 86 -49.78 37.72 -14.30
N SER A 87 -49.42 36.71 -13.53
CA SER A 87 -50.23 35.50 -13.33
C SER A 87 -51.43 35.71 -12.37
N GLY A 88 -51.46 36.82 -11.62
CA GLY A 88 -52.45 37.07 -10.58
C GLY A 88 -52.35 36.11 -9.39
N ALA A 89 -51.33 35.33 -9.34
CA ALA A 89 -51.09 34.30 -8.32
C ALA A 89 -50.35 34.92 -7.13
N LEU A 90 -50.88 34.75 -5.93
CA LEU A 90 -50.25 35.18 -4.69
C LEU A 90 -49.32 34.14 -4.07
N ASP A 91 -49.25 32.98 -4.64
CA ASP A 91 -48.45 31.86 -4.18
C ASP A 91 -47.85 31.02 -5.34
N GLU A 92 -46.95 30.13 -5.04
CA GLU A 92 -46.24 29.23 -5.99
C GLU A 92 -47.20 28.29 -6.71
N VAL A 93 -48.30 27.89 -6.07
CA VAL A 93 -49.26 26.98 -6.64
C VAL A 93 -49.98 27.62 -7.84
N GLY A 94 -50.34 28.89 -7.73
CA GLY A 94 -50.92 29.68 -8.86
C GLY A 94 -49.95 29.95 -9.98
N LEU A 95 -48.63 30.02 -9.70
CA LEU A 95 -47.53 30.17 -10.69
C LEU A 95 -47.10 28.88 -11.37
N GLY A 96 -47.34 27.74 -10.75
CA GLY A 96 -46.78 26.47 -11.17
C GLY A 96 -45.26 26.44 -11.17
N ILE A 97 -44.61 27.34 -10.38
CA ILE A 97 -43.16 27.52 -10.30
C ILE A 97 -42.78 27.76 -8.84
N THR A 98 -41.72 27.10 -8.39
CA THR A 98 -41.08 27.38 -7.10
C THR A 98 -39.69 27.96 -7.30
N ALA A 99 -39.23 28.73 -6.29
CA ALA A 99 -37.84 29.22 -6.24
C ALA A 99 -37.09 28.53 -5.10
N ARG A 100 -35.88 28.07 -5.38
CA ARG A 100 -35.01 27.49 -4.37
C ARG A 100 -33.68 28.20 -4.26
N LEU A 101 -33.21 28.41 -3.04
CA LEU A 101 -31.83 28.73 -2.77
C LEU A 101 -31.01 27.44 -2.83
N ALA A 102 -30.16 27.33 -3.84
CA ALA A 102 -29.26 26.20 -4.05
C ALA A 102 -27.83 26.60 -3.66
N LEU A 103 -27.29 25.97 -2.64
CA LEU A 103 -25.93 26.19 -2.13
C LEU A 103 -25.15 24.88 -2.19
N ARG A 104 -23.84 25.01 -2.40
CA ARG A 104 -22.90 23.91 -2.31
C ARG A 104 -21.58 24.40 -1.74
N TRP A 105 -20.98 23.63 -0.86
CA TRP A 105 -19.79 24.03 -0.10
C TRP A 105 -18.77 22.89 0.05
N TRP A 106 -17.57 23.32 0.44
CA TRP A 106 -16.53 22.48 1.01
C TRP A 106 -16.16 23.07 2.37
N ALA A 107 -16.76 22.55 3.42
CA ALA A 107 -16.63 23.07 4.77
C ALA A 107 -16.89 21.96 5.80
N ASP A 108 -16.14 21.97 6.91
CA ASP A 108 -16.29 21.01 7.99
C ASP A 108 -17.61 21.14 8.75
N GLN A 109 -18.14 22.35 8.81
CA GLN A 109 -19.49 22.64 9.33
C GLN A 109 -20.08 23.85 8.63
N VAL A 110 -21.38 23.81 8.38
CA VAL A 110 -22.14 24.87 7.76
C VAL A 110 -23.46 25.08 8.50
N GLU A 111 -23.84 26.35 8.68
CA GLU A 111 -25.16 26.73 9.16
C GLU A 111 -25.72 27.83 8.25
N LEU A 112 -26.92 27.60 7.70
CA LEU A 112 -27.68 28.64 6.96
C LEU A 112 -28.76 29.21 7.87
N TRP A 113 -28.73 30.50 8.00
CA TRP A 113 -29.73 31.27 8.75
C TRP A 113 -30.47 32.21 7.79
N VAL A 114 -31.77 32.29 7.93
CA VAL A 114 -32.65 33.18 7.15
C VAL A 114 -33.50 33.98 8.14
N ASP A 115 -33.42 35.29 8.05
CA ASP A 115 -34.12 36.21 8.95
C ASP A 115 -33.93 35.85 10.43
N GLY A 116 -32.71 35.45 10.79
CA GLY A 116 -32.35 35.09 12.16
C GLY A 116 -32.78 33.66 12.60
N ALA A 117 -33.44 32.89 11.75
CA ALA A 117 -33.81 31.50 12.02
C ALA A 117 -32.86 30.56 11.27
N ARG A 118 -32.31 29.52 11.94
CA ARG A 118 -31.49 28.50 11.30
C ARG A 118 -32.39 27.55 10.50
N VAL A 119 -32.21 27.52 9.19
CA VAL A 119 -33.00 26.73 8.26
C VAL A 119 -32.28 25.48 7.75
N HIS A 120 -30.93 25.45 7.82
CA HIS A 120 -30.14 24.29 7.41
C HIS A 120 -28.84 24.17 8.21
N ARG A 121 -28.39 22.94 8.39
CA ARG A 121 -27.05 22.60 8.91
C ARG A 121 -26.46 21.52 8.05
N GLY A 122 -25.23 21.74 7.59
CA GLY A 122 -24.47 20.78 6.78
C GLY A 122 -23.03 20.64 7.23
N ASP A 123 -22.31 19.76 6.59
CA ASP A 123 -20.88 19.50 6.83
C ASP A 123 -20.20 18.98 5.56
N LEU A 124 -19.06 18.29 5.68
CA LEU A 124 -18.35 17.66 4.55
C LEU A 124 -19.12 16.49 3.94
N PHE A 125 -20.13 15.96 4.60
CA PHE A 125 -20.92 14.82 4.16
C PHE A 125 -22.30 15.24 3.64
N ASP A 126 -22.83 16.33 4.16
CA ASP A 126 -24.00 17.03 3.64
C ASP A 126 -23.53 18.35 3.04
N THR A 127 -23.08 18.31 1.79
CA THR A 127 -22.31 19.38 1.12
C THR A 127 -23.17 20.38 0.37
N ALA A 128 -24.51 20.26 0.46
CA ALA A 128 -25.44 21.08 -0.32
C ALA A 128 -26.72 21.40 0.46
N CYS A 129 -27.38 22.46 0.04
CA CYS A 129 -28.70 22.87 0.54
C CYS A 129 -29.56 23.33 -0.63
N ARG A 130 -30.82 22.85 -0.68
CA ARG A 130 -31.85 23.29 -1.62
C ARG A 130 -33.07 23.77 -0.83
N TRP A 131 -32.95 24.96 -0.30
CA TRP A 131 -34.02 25.56 0.54
C TRP A 131 -35.06 26.31 -0.28
N ARG A 132 -36.35 25.97 -0.09
CA ARG A 132 -37.46 26.60 -0.79
C ARG A 132 -37.66 28.00 -0.26
N LEU A 133 -37.70 29.00 -1.14
CA LEU A 133 -37.94 30.38 -0.77
C LEU A 133 -39.42 30.65 -0.41
N PRO A 134 -39.73 31.46 0.62
CA PRO A 134 -41.09 31.69 1.05
C PRO A 134 -41.86 32.57 0.05
N ALA A 135 -43.19 32.45 0.05
CA ALA A 135 -44.08 33.22 -0.82
C ALA A 135 -43.88 34.73 -0.70
N SER A 136 -43.52 35.26 0.46
CA SER A 136 -43.21 36.69 0.68
C SER A 136 -42.06 37.20 -0.18
N TRP A 137 -41.09 36.32 -0.51
CA TRP A 137 -39.95 36.70 -1.35
C TRP A 137 -40.42 37.05 -2.78
N TRP A 138 -41.38 36.35 -3.31
CA TRP A 138 -42.01 36.65 -4.62
C TRP A 138 -42.73 38.01 -4.65
N GLN A 139 -43.18 38.43 -3.49
CA GLN A 139 -43.85 39.76 -3.31
C GLN A 139 -42.83 40.88 -3.11
N GLY A 140 -41.54 40.60 -3.24
CA GLY A 140 -40.45 41.57 -3.11
C GLY A 140 -39.98 41.85 -1.70
N VAL A 141 -40.39 41.06 -0.72
CA VAL A 141 -39.82 41.10 0.64
C VAL A 141 -38.42 40.53 0.61
N PRO A 142 -37.37 41.29 0.92
CA PRO A 142 -36.01 40.81 0.93
C PRO A 142 -35.82 39.85 2.11
N LEU A 143 -34.95 38.83 1.92
CA LEU A 143 -34.52 37.88 2.96
C LEU A 143 -33.07 38.16 3.36
N GLU A 144 -32.84 38.25 4.64
CA GLU A 144 -31.47 38.35 5.19
C GLU A 144 -30.89 36.93 5.38
N LEU A 145 -29.91 36.62 4.53
CA LEU A 145 -29.21 35.34 4.59
C LEU A 145 -27.90 35.52 5.33
N GLU A 146 -27.65 34.60 6.28
CA GLU A 146 -26.37 34.47 6.95
C GLU A 146 -25.90 33.04 6.79
N LEU A 147 -24.71 32.87 6.20
CA LEU A 147 -24.08 31.57 5.98
C LEU A 147 -22.80 31.51 6.80
N CYS A 148 -22.81 30.69 7.86
CA CYS A 148 -21.66 30.44 8.71
C CYS A 148 -20.97 29.15 8.26
N LEU A 149 -19.67 29.21 7.95
CA LEU A 149 -18.90 28.07 7.45
C LEU A 149 -17.59 27.92 8.22
N ARG A 150 -17.20 26.71 8.52
CA ARG A 150 -15.92 26.37 9.14
C ARG A 150 -15.06 25.60 8.16
N SER A 151 -13.84 26.09 7.86
CA SER A 151 -12.91 25.33 7.02
C SER A 151 -12.50 24.01 7.67
N PRO A 152 -12.15 22.97 6.89
CA PRO A 152 -11.41 21.84 7.41
C PRO A 152 -10.09 22.26 8.07
N LEU A 153 -9.53 21.40 8.94
CA LEU A 153 -8.25 21.68 9.60
C LEU A 153 -7.09 21.71 8.61
N HIS A 154 -7.14 20.85 7.61
CA HIS A 154 -6.01 20.57 6.72
C HIS A 154 -6.24 21.00 5.26
N ASP A 155 -7.44 21.47 4.91
CA ASP A 155 -7.75 21.98 3.56
C ASP A 155 -8.46 23.32 3.65
N ASP A 156 -8.36 24.13 2.58
CA ASP A 156 -9.08 25.37 2.47
C ASP A 156 -10.59 25.11 2.38
N GLY A 157 -11.40 26.00 2.93
CA GLY A 157 -12.84 25.95 2.78
C GLY A 157 -13.31 26.74 1.55
N ALA A 158 -14.44 26.34 0.96
CA ALA A 158 -15.01 27.06 -0.16
C ALA A 158 -16.55 27.01 -0.20
N LEU A 159 -17.17 28.10 -0.65
CA LEU A 159 -18.52 28.09 -1.19
C LEU A 159 -18.42 27.79 -2.68
N ILE A 160 -18.74 26.56 -3.07
CA ILE A 160 -18.52 26.02 -4.42
C ILE A 160 -19.52 26.60 -5.41
N SER A 161 -20.79 26.66 -5.03
CA SER A 161 -21.84 27.31 -5.82
C SER A 161 -22.90 27.93 -4.93
N SER A 162 -23.56 28.97 -5.44
CA SER A 162 -24.64 29.65 -4.77
C SER A 162 -25.55 30.28 -5.80
N ALA A 163 -26.81 29.87 -5.87
CA ALA A 163 -27.76 30.37 -6.84
C ALA A 163 -29.20 30.33 -6.31
N VAL A 164 -30.06 31.13 -6.89
CA VAL A 164 -31.52 30.89 -6.86
C VAL A 164 -31.92 30.26 -8.17
N VAL A 165 -32.63 29.13 -8.10
CA VAL A 165 -33.13 28.41 -9.26
C VAL A 165 -34.65 28.41 -9.27
N LEU A 166 -35.26 28.59 -10.46
CA LEU A 166 -36.69 28.44 -10.68
C LEU A 166 -37.00 27.08 -11.27
N GLU A 167 -37.91 26.38 -10.64
CA GLU A 167 -38.31 25.02 -11.03
C GLU A 167 -39.83 24.92 -11.17
N PRO A 168 -40.35 23.99 -12.01
CA PRO A 168 -41.77 23.66 -12.00
C PRO A 168 -42.24 23.22 -10.61
N LEU A 169 -43.39 23.69 -10.18
CA LEU A 169 -44.00 23.19 -8.96
C LEU A 169 -44.90 22.02 -9.30
N ASP A 170 -44.41 20.80 -8.97
CA ASP A 170 -45.21 19.56 -9.03
C ASP A 170 -45.42 19.05 -7.60
N PRO A 171 -46.65 18.90 -7.11
CA PRO A 171 -46.90 18.34 -5.79
C PRO A 171 -46.44 16.90 -5.63
N GLU A 172 -46.34 16.17 -6.73
CA GLU A 172 -45.81 14.80 -6.74
C GLU A 172 -44.30 14.77 -6.94
N ASP A 173 -43.69 15.91 -7.30
CA ASP A 173 -42.22 16.07 -7.44
C ASP A 173 -41.71 17.23 -6.60
N PRO A 174 -41.68 17.10 -5.29
CA PRO A 174 -41.26 18.17 -4.38
C PRO A 174 -39.79 18.60 -4.56
N LEU A 175 -38.99 17.81 -5.29
CA LEU A 175 -37.58 18.10 -5.59
C LEU A 175 -37.37 18.69 -6.98
N GLY A 176 -38.41 18.74 -7.84
CA GLY A 176 -38.35 19.33 -9.18
C GLY A 176 -37.54 18.48 -10.18
N LEU A 177 -37.70 17.17 -10.15
CA LEU A 177 -36.81 16.24 -10.83
C LEU A 177 -37.41 15.48 -12.00
N LEU A 178 -38.77 15.35 -12.06
CA LEU A 178 -39.37 14.24 -12.80
C LEU A 178 -39.33 14.43 -14.32
N ASP A 179 -39.78 15.55 -14.88
CA ASP A 179 -40.06 15.62 -16.32
C ASP A 179 -38.81 15.59 -17.21
N GLU A 180 -37.81 16.42 -16.93
CA GLU A 180 -36.59 16.43 -17.76
C GLU A 180 -35.74 15.17 -17.54
N THR A 181 -35.71 14.68 -16.32
CA THR A 181 -35.02 13.43 -16.01
C THR A 181 -35.68 12.22 -16.67
N LYS A 182 -37.02 12.15 -16.72
CA LYS A 182 -37.76 11.12 -17.48
C LYS A 182 -37.40 11.15 -18.96
N LEU A 183 -37.34 12.35 -19.58
CA LEU A 183 -36.92 12.48 -20.97
C LEU A 183 -35.47 12.01 -21.17
N ALA A 184 -34.55 12.40 -20.30
CA ALA A 184 -33.16 11.95 -20.36
C ALA A 184 -33.02 10.43 -20.21
N LEU A 185 -33.80 9.80 -19.33
CA LEU A 185 -33.85 8.34 -19.19
C LEU A 185 -34.43 7.66 -20.44
N GLN A 186 -35.49 8.23 -21.04
CA GLN A 186 -36.06 7.74 -22.29
C GLN A 186 -35.06 7.82 -23.44
N ASP A 187 -34.33 8.93 -23.56
CA ASP A 187 -33.28 9.12 -24.59
C ASP A 187 -32.13 8.11 -24.42
N LEU A 188 -31.67 7.86 -23.19
CA LEU A 188 -30.65 6.85 -22.91
C LEU A 188 -31.09 5.43 -23.32
N ARG A 189 -32.37 5.14 -23.23
CA ARG A 189 -32.96 3.83 -23.57
C ARG A 189 -33.37 3.71 -25.01
N ALA A 190 -33.44 4.83 -25.76
CA ALA A 190 -33.78 4.82 -27.16
C ALA A 190 -32.79 3.97 -27.94
N GLY A 191 -33.18 2.75 -28.34
CA GLY A 191 -32.33 1.78 -29.02
C GLY A 191 -31.77 0.66 -28.17
N SER A 192 -32.05 0.64 -26.86
CA SER A 192 -31.74 -0.49 -25.98
C SER A 192 -33.00 -1.35 -25.77
N PRO A 193 -32.91 -2.69 -25.69
CA PRO A 193 -34.02 -3.52 -25.22
C PRO A 193 -34.43 -3.03 -23.83
N GLY A 194 -35.74 -2.94 -23.54
CA GLY A 194 -36.32 -2.29 -22.37
C GLY A 194 -35.65 -2.59 -21.01
N PRO A 195 -36.18 -2.13 -19.87
CA PRO A 195 -35.54 -2.19 -18.58
C PRO A 195 -35.47 -3.61 -18.00
N GLU A 196 -34.78 -4.52 -18.69
CA GLU A 196 -34.45 -5.81 -18.10
C GLU A 196 -33.31 -5.58 -17.14
N GLY A 197 -33.55 -5.86 -15.87
CA GLY A 197 -32.57 -5.76 -14.80
C GLY A 197 -32.95 -4.73 -13.73
N HIS A 198 -32.15 -4.72 -12.67
CA HIS A 198 -32.38 -3.86 -11.51
C HIS A 198 -31.07 -3.38 -10.91
N PHE A 199 -31.17 -2.35 -10.06
CA PHE A 199 -30.08 -1.94 -9.19
C PHE A 199 -30.12 -2.72 -7.88
N HIS A 200 -28.96 -3.16 -7.42
CA HIS A 200 -28.74 -3.45 -6.02
C HIS A 200 -28.11 -2.22 -5.37
N VAL A 201 -28.80 -1.62 -4.42
CA VAL A 201 -28.38 -0.38 -3.77
C VAL A 201 -27.87 -0.68 -2.36
N LEU A 202 -26.64 -0.28 -2.08
CA LEU A 202 -26.02 -0.37 -0.77
C LEU A 202 -25.37 0.98 -0.45
N GLY A 203 -25.81 1.66 0.59
CA GLY A 203 -25.13 2.83 1.12
C GLY A 203 -23.69 2.48 1.50
N HIS A 204 -22.74 3.29 1.06
CA HIS A 204 -21.31 3.05 1.31
C HIS A 204 -20.59 4.37 1.63
N ALA A 205 -19.50 4.27 2.36
CA ALA A 205 -18.52 5.32 2.52
C ALA A 205 -17.14 4.71 2.30
N HIS A 206 -16.41 5.18 1.30
CA HIS A 206 -14.97 5.02 1.28
C HIS A 206 -14.37 6.03 2.26
N LEU A 207 -13.50 5.58 3.14
CA LEU A 207 -12.89 6.43 4.16
C LEU A 207 -11.40 6.17 4.18
N ASP A 208 -10.64 7.07 3.58
CA ASP A 208 -9.19 7.01 3.65
C ASP A 208 -8.70 7.19 5.08
N LEU A 209 -7.88 6.26 5.56
CA LEU A 209 -7.32 6.32 6.91
C LEU A 209 -6.37 7.50 7.11
N ALA A 210 -5.78 7.98 6.03
CA ALA A 210 -4.99 9.18 5.92
C ALA A 210 -4.74 9.46 4.43
N TRP A 211 -4.72 10.70 4.02
CA TRP A 211 -4.41 11.14 2.66
C TRP A 211 -4.05 12.62 2.65
N LEU A 212 -5.01 13.51 2.33
CA LEU A 212 -4.89 14.97 2.44
C LEU A 212 -5.27 15.47 3.85
N TRP A 213 -5.45 14.55 4.77
CA TRP A 213 -5.74 14.75 6.19
C TRP A 213 -5.01 13.70 7.04
N PRO A 214 -4.68 14.03 8.28
CA PRO A 214 -4.03 13.10 9.18
C PRO A 214 -5.01 12.07 9.77
N VAL A 215 -4.47 10.96 10.28
CA VAL A 215 -5.26 9.89 10.92
C VAL A 215 -6.19 10.39 12.02
N ALA A 216 -5.83 11.47 12.72
CA ALA A 216 -6.67 12.02 13.77
C ALA A 216 -8.04 12.52 13.26
N ASP A 217 -8.08 13.08 12.05
CA ASP A 217 -9.31 13.55 11.42
C ASP A 217 -10.17 12.38 10.95
N THR A 218 -9.54 11.29 10.51
CA THR A 218 -10.23 10.06 10.11
C THR A 218 -11.06 9.45 11.24
N TRP A 219 -10.56 9.51 12.48
CA TRP A 219 -11.32 9.03 13.62
C TRP A 219 -12.63 9.80 13.81
N GLN A 220 -12.58 11.12 13.65
CA GLN A 220 -13.77 11.98 13.74
C GLN A 220 -14.71 11.76 12.54
N ALA A 221 -14.16 11.60 11.34
CA ALA A 221 -14.93 11.29 10.14
C ALA A 221 -15.65 9.95 10.28
N ALA A 222 -14.98 8.91 10.79
CA ALA A 222 -15.59 7.60 11.05
C ALA A 222 -16.74 7.68 12.05
N GLU A 223 -16.56 8.42 13.15
CA GLU A 223 -17.60 8.62 14.14
C GLU A 223 -18.86 9.26 13.54
N ARG A 224 -18.68 10.33 12.74
CA ARG A 224 -19.78 11.01 12.07
C ARG A 224 -20.45 10.13 11.02
N THR A 225 -19.66 9.48 10.18
CA THR A 225 -20.15 8.61 9.09
C THR A 225 -21.02 7.48 9.63
N PHE A 226 -20.54 6.76 10.64
CA PHE A 226 -21.31 5.66 11.21
C PHE A 226 -22.51 6.15 12.03
N GLY A 227 -22.39 7.28 12.74
CA GLY A 227 -23.50 7.90 13.43
C GLY A 227 -24.61 8.29 12.45
N SER A 228 -24.29 9.01 11.38
CA SER A 228 -25.24 9.41 10.34
C SER A 228 -25.88 8.22 9.65
N ALA A 229 -25.12 7.18 9.29
CA ALA A 229 -25.66 5.98 8.67
C ALA A 229 -26.70 5.28 9.58
N LEU A 230 -26.43 5.20 10.89
CA LEU A 230 -27.36 4.60 11.85
C LEU A 230 -28.62 5.46 12.04
N ASP A 231 -28.50 6.78 12.04
CA ASP A 231 -29.63 7.70 12.14
C ASP A 231 -30.52 7.62 10.87
N LEU A 232 -29.90 7.48 9.69
CA LEU A 232 -30.63 7.25 8.44
C LEU A 232 -31.35 5.89 8.43
N MET A 233 -30.78 4.85 9.05
CA MET A 233 -31.46 3.56 9.20
C MET A 233 -32.74 3.66 10.05
N GLU A 234 -32.78 4.55 11.01
CA GLU A 234 -34.00 4.81 11.83
C GLU A 234 -35.06 5.53 10.99
N ARG A 235 -34.64 6.45 10.10
CA ARG A 235 -35.55 7.23 9.24
C ARG A 235 -36.05 6.45 8.03
N PHE A 236 -35.17 5.67 7.38
CA PHE A 236 -35.45 4.93 6.14
C PHE A 236 -35.39 3.41 6.38
N PRO A 237 -36.52 2.72 6.44
CA PRO A 237 -36.57 1.28 6.72
C PRO A 237 -35.77 0.41 5.75
N ASP A 238 -35.69 0.80 4.48
CA ASP A 238 -34.99 0.07 3.42
C ASP A 238 -33.49 0.38 3.36
N PHE A 239 -32.99 1.34 4.16
CA PHE A 239 -31.58 1.71 4.13
C PHE A 239 -30.67 0.61 4.67
N HIS A 240 -29.73 0.18 3.85
CA HIS A 240 -28.63 -0.71 4.22
C HIS A 240 -27.30 0.01 4.01
N PHE A 241 -26.33 -0.28 4.87
CA PHE A 241 -25.00 0.34 4.81
C PHE A 241 -23.90 -0.71 4.94
N GLY A 242 -22.82 -0.52 4.18
CA GLY A 242 -21.65 -1.38 4.22
C GLY A 242 -20.36 -0.58 4.38
N HIS A 243 -19.43 -1.09 5.19
CA HIS A 243 -18.09 -0.49 5.36
C HIS A 243 -17.00 -1.54 5.54
N SER A 244 -15.78 -1.23 5.04
CA SER A 244 -14.73 -2.20 4.75
C SER A 244 -13.61 -2.32 5.78
N THR A 245 -13.45 -1.39 6.75
CA THR A 245 -12.17 -1.25 7.47
C THR A 245 -12.26 -1.72 8.94
N PRO A 246 -11.83 -2.98 9.27
CA PRO A 246 -11.79 -3.49 10.64
C PRO A 246 -11.02 -2.62 11.63
N ALA A 247 -9.96 -1.93 11.18
CA ALA A 247 -9.20 -1.02 12.03
C ALA A 247 -10.03 0.15 12.57
N LEU A 248 -10.98 0.68 11.80
CA LEU A 248 -11.93 1.70 12.25
C LEU A 248 -12.89 1.14 13.30
N PHE A 249 -13.42 -0.05 13.08
CA PHE A 249 -14.29 -0.70 14.08
C PHE A 249 -13.55 -0.99 15.40
N ALA A 250 -12.26 -1.36 15.33
CA ALA A 250 -11.44 -1.57 16.51
C ALA A 250 -11.17 -0.26 17.28
N TRP A 251 -11.01 0.84 16.56
CA TRP A 251 -10.91 2.16 17.19
C TRP A 251 -12.20 2.56 17.87
N LEU A 252 -13.36 2.35 17.23
CA LEU A 252 -14.69 2.65 17.79
C LEU A 252 -15.00 1.77 19.01
N GLU A 253 -14.69 0.47 18.94
CA GLU A 253 -14.86 -0.44 20.09
C GLU A 253 -14.18 0.12 21.35
N ARG A 254 -12.98 0.68 21.19
CA ARG A 254 -12.18 1.20 22.29
C ARG A 254 -12.60 2.60 22.76
N ASN A 255 -12.90 3.50 21.80
CA ASN A 255 -13.02 4.93 22.08
C ASN A 255 -14.48 5.42 22.08
N ARG A 256 -15.37 4.73 21.36
CA ARG A 256 -16.81 5.04 21.26
C ARG A 256 -17.66 3.76 21.38
N PRO A 257 -17.61 3.10 22.55
CA PRO A 257 -18.32 1.83 22.77
C PRO A 257 -19.85 1.95 22.64
N ASP A 258 -20.42 3.12 22.89
CA ASP A 258 -21.83 3.44 22.68
C ASP A 258 -22.23 3.35 21.21
N LEU A 259 -21.49 4.01 20.35
CA LEU A 259 -21.67 3.97 18.89
C LEU A 259 -21.39 2.55 18.33
N PHE A 260 -20.33 1.91 18.82
CA PHE A 260 -19.98 0.56 18.39
C PHE A 260 -21.08 -0.46 18.73
N ALA A 261 -21.73 -0.34 19.90
CA ALA A 261 -22.87 -1.17 20.27
C ALA A 261 -24.11 -0.93 19.37
N ARG A 262 -24.33 0.29 18.85
CA ARG A 262 -25.35 0.56 17.84
C ARG A 262 -25.01 -0.17 16.52
N ILE A 263 -23.75 -0.11 16.09
CA ILE A 263 -23.28 -0.84 14.89
C ILE A 263 -23.51 -2.34 15.06
N GLN A 264 -23.13 -2.94 16.19
CA GLN A 264 -23.34 -4.37 16.45
C GLN A 264 -24.82 -4.77 16.36
N ARG A 265 -25.73 -3.95 16.87
CA ARG A 265 -27.18 -4.17 16.74
C ARG A 265 -27.65 -4.09 15.29
N ALA A 266 -27.15 -3.13 14.53
CA ALA A 266 -27.49 -2.97 13.11
C ALA A 266 -26.95 -4.15 12.26
N VAL A 267 -25.75 -4.66 12.58
CA VAL A 267 -25.19 -5.87 11.96
C VAL A 267 -26.04 -7.09 12.28
N ALA A 268 -26.41 -7.30 13.56
CA ALA A 268 -27.27 -8.40 13.97
C ALA A 268 -28.69 -8.31 13.35
N GLY A 269 -29.18 -7.09 13.10
CA GLY A 269 -30.44 -6.80 12.43
C GLY A 269 -30.37 -6.93 10.88
N GLY A 270 -29.20 -7.24 10.31
CA GLY A 270 -29.03 -7.43 8.87
C GLY A 270 -29.13 -6.13 8.05
N ARG A 271 -28.83 -4.98 8.64
CA ARG A 271 -28.90 -3.66 7.98
C ARG A 271 -27.55 -2.97 7.83
N PHE A 272 -26.54 -3.43 8.55
CA PHE A 272 -25.17 -2.97 8.45
C PHE A 272 -24.27 -4.17 8.13
N GLU A 273 -23.39 -4.04 7.13
CA GLU A 273 -22.45 -5.09 6.73
C GLU A 273 -21.00 -4.63 6.91
N PRO A 274 -20.23 -5.25 7.83
CA PRO A 274 -18.78 -5.21 7.76
C PRO A 274 -18.31 -6.04 6.56
N ILE A 275 -17.97 -5.39 5.45
CA ILE A 275 -17.84 -6.04 4.13
C ILE A 275 -16.46 -6.61 3.81
N ASN A 276 -15.41 -6.35 4.62
CA ASN A 276 -14.05 -6.70 4.25
C ASN A 276 -13.34 -7.60 5.27
N GLY A 277 -12.51 -8.51 4.74
CA GLY A 277 -11.66 -9.39 5.53
C GLY A 277 -10.31 -8.82 5.98
N PRO A 278 -9.56 -8.03 5.19
CA PRO A 278 -8.30 -7.41 5.60
C PRO A 278 -8.44 -6.41 6.75
N TRP A 279 -7.37 -6.19 7.50
CA TRP A 279 -7.33 -5.22 8.61
C TRP A 279 -7.59 -3.78 8.15
N VAL A 280 -6.96 -3.39 7.02
CA VAL A 280 -7.18 -2.12 6.32
C VAL A 280 -7.25 -2.38 4.82
N GLU A 281 -7.69 -1.41 4.03
CA GLU A 281 -7.53 -1.39 2.58
C GLU A 281 -6.06 -1.10 2.23
N SER A 282 -5.24 -2.15 2.31
CA SER A 282 -3.79 -2.04 2.20
C SER A 282 -3.32 -1.91 0.75
N ASP A 283 -2.13 -1.32 0.56
CA ASP A 283 -1.34 -1.57 -0.63
C ASP A 283 -1.16 -3.09 -0.84
N CYS A 284 -1.22 -3.55 -2.09
CA CYS A 284 -1.16 -4.98 -2.44
C CYS A 284 -0.02 -5.33 -3.41
N VAL A 285 0.90 -4.40 -3.65
CA VAL A 285 2.06 -4.61 -4.54
C VAL A 285 3.40 -4.30 -3.88
N LEU A 286 3.43 -3.47 -2.82
CA LEU A 286 4.64 -3.08 -2.09
C LEU A 286 4.86 -3.91 -0.82
N ILE A 287 3.85 -4.63 -0.34
CA ILE A 287 3.90 -5.45 0.87
C ILE A 287 4.30 -6.90 0.58
N SER A 288 4.90 -7.57 1.56
CA SER A 288 5.25 -8.98 1.44
C SER A 288 4.02 -9.90 1.45
N SER A 289 4.17 -11.12 0.91
CA SER A 289 3.13 -12.17 1.00
C SER A 289 2.73 -12.47 2.44
N ALA A 290 3.69 -12.38 3.38
CA ALA A 290 3.44 -12.57 4.81
C ALA A 290 2.54 -11.46 5.37
N SER A 291 2.78 -10.20 5.00
CA SER A 291 1.95 -9.07 5.43
C SER A 291 0.54 -9.15 4.86
N LEU A 292 0.39 -9.46 3.57
CA LEU A 292 -0.95 -9.62 3.00
C LEU A 292 -1.74 -10.75 3.68
N LEU A 293 -1.08 -11.87 3.98
CA LEU A 293 -1.70 -12.94 4.77
C LEU A 293 -2.15 -12.42 6.15
N ARG A 294 -1.30 -11.65 6.83
CA ARG A 294 -1.62 -11.06 8.14
C ARG A 294 -2.75 -10.04 8.09
N GLN A 295 -2.87 -9.25 7.01
CA GLN A 295 -4.00 -8.36 6.80
C GLN A 295 -5.33 -9.12 6.93
N PHE A 296 -5.45 -10.27 6.23
CA PHE A 296 -6.64 -11.11 6.33
C PHE A 296 -6.78 -11.79 7.69
N GLN A 297 -5.70 -12.33 8.26
CA GLN A 297 -5.75 -13.00 9.56
C GLN A 297 -6.21 -12.07 10.67
N GLU A 298 -5.62 -10.87 10.78
CA GLU A 298 -5.97 -9.89 11.82
C GLU A 298 -7.36 -9.30 11.64
N GLY A 299 -7.72 -8.93 10.42
CA GLY A 299 -9.03 -8.37 10.12
C GLY A 299 -10.15 -9.37 10.39
N GLN A 300 -10.02 -10.60 9.90
CA GLN A 300 -11.04 -11.63 10.12
C GLN A 300 -11.10 -12.13 11.57
N ALA A 301 -9.95 -12.24 12.26
CA ALA A 301 -9.94 -12.61 13.68
C ALA A 301 -10.68 -11.55 14.52
N PHE A 302 -10.43 -10.27 14.25
CA PHE A 302 -11.16 -9.18 14.89
C PHE A 302 -12.65 -9.25 14.61
N SER A 303 -13.02 -9.34 13.32
CA SER A 303 -14.44 -9.32 12.92
C SER A 303 -15.24 -10.50 13.48
N ARG A 304 -14.68 -11.72 13.49
CA ARG A 304 -15.33 -12.89 14.11
C ARG A 304 -15.55 -12.71 15.59
N ARG A 305 -14.64 -12.03 16.28
CA ARG A 305 -14.77 -11.76 17.72
C ARG A 305 -15.89 -10.78 18.02
N VAL A 306 -16.04 -9.74 17.21
CA VAL A 306 -16.96 -8.62 17.51
C VAL A 306 -18.30 -8.72 16.78
N PHE A 307 -18.35 -9.46 15.65
CA PHE A 307 -19.55 -9.70 14.85
C PHE A 307 -19.77 -11.22 14.68
N PRO A 308 -20.26 -11.94 15.70
CA PRO A 308 -20.45 -13.38 15.63
C PRO A 308 -21.40 -13.79 14.48
N GLY A 309 -21.00 -14.82 13.74
CA GLY A 309 -21.80 -15.35 12.62
C GLY A 309 -21.56 -14.68 11.27
N LEU A 310 -20.65 -13.69 11.19
CA LEU A 310 -20.22 -13.15 9.90
C LEU A 310 -19.11 -14.02 9.30
N ASP A 311 -19.30 -14.37 8.02
CA ASP A 311 -18.33 -15.05 7.19
C ASP A 311 -17.78 -14.06 6.14
N HIS A 312 -16.50 -13.70 6.29
CA HIS A 312 -15.85 -12.73 5.42
C HIS A 312 -15.28 -13.40 4.16
N ARG A 313 -16.12 -13.53 3.15
CA ARG A 313 -15.77 -14.14 1.86
C ARG A 313 -15.28 -13.15 0.81
N LEU A 314 -15.04 -11.90 1.18
CA LEU A 314 -14.77 -10.80 0.27
C LEU A 314 -13.48 -10.07 0.62
N ALA A 315 -12.70 -9.74 -0.40
CA ALA A 315 -11.67 -8.72 -0.37
C ALA A 315 -12.19 -7.48 -1.09
N TRP A 316 -12.54 -6.46 -0.33
CA TRP A 316 -13.05 -5.18 -0.81
C TRP A 316 -11.94 -4.14 -0.75
N LEU A 317 -11.37 -3.79 -1.90
CA LEU A 317 -10.21 -2.91 -2.06
C LEU A 317 -10.47 -1.94 -3.22
N PRO A 318 -11.42 -1.01 -3.06
CA PRO A 318 -11.90 -0.18 -4.17
C PRO A 318 -10.83 0.74 -4.70
N ASP A 319 -10.00 1.33 -3.86
CA ASP A 319 -9.02 2.37 -4.23
C ASP A 319 -7.55 1.94 -4.20
N THR A 320 -7.24 0.68 -3.91
CA THR A 320 -5.85 0.17 -3.84
C THR A 320 -5.16 0.21 -5.22
N PHE A 321 -3.87 0.60 -5.24
CA PHE A 321 -3.09 0.95 -6.42
C PHE A 321 -2.49 -0.24 -7.17
N GLY A 322 -3.34 -1.22 -7.50
CA GLY A 322 -2.95 -2.43 -8.22
C GLY A 322 -2.69 -3.64 -7.34
N PHE A 323 -2.62 -4.82 -7.96
CA PHE A 323 -2.59 -6.08 -7.24
C PHE A 323 -1.66 -7.09 -7.91
N GLY A 324 -0.82 -7.74 -7.11
CA GLY A 324 0.08 -8.78 -7.58
C GLY A 324 -0.65 -10.03 -8.09
N ALA A 325 -0.09 -10.70 -9.09
CA ALA A 325 -0.68 -11.91 -9.70
C ALA A 325 -0.88 -13.09 -8.74
N GLY A 326 -0.26 -13.05 -7.56
CA GLY A 326 -0.40 -14.06 -6.51
C GLY A 326 -1.47 -13.75 -5.47
N PHE A 327 -2.11 -12.58 -5.52
CA PHE A 327 -3.16 -12.17 -4.58
C PHE A 327 -4.25 -13.24 -4.41
N PRO A 328 -4.81 -13.86 -5.48
CA PRO A 328 -5.86 -14.87 -5.32
C PRO A 328 -5.40 -16.09 -4.51
N ALA A 329 -4.10 -16.43 -4.53
CA ALA A 329 -3.58 -17.56 -3.77
C ALA A 329 -3.64 -17.32 -2.26
N ILE A 330 -3.36 -16.09 -1.81
CA ILE A 330 -3.39 -15.70 -0.40
C ILE A 330 -4.84 -15.51 0.06
N ALA A 331 -5.62 -14.73 -0.67
CA ALA A 331 -7.01 -14.45 -0.31
C ALA A 331 -7.86 -15.71 -0.22
N GLN A 332 -7.79 -16.60 -1.22
CA GLN A 332 -8.54 -17.85 -1.17
C GLN A 332 -8.08 -18.78 -0.04
N ALA A 333 -6.79 -18.74 0.33
CA ALA A 333 -6.31 -19.53 1.47
C ALA A 333 -6.95 -19.06 2.80
N THR A 334 -7.43 -17.82 2.87
CA THR A 334 -8.13 -17.24 4.03
C THR A 334 -9.64 -17.25 3.88
N GLY A 335 -10.21 -18.13 3.03
CA GLY A 335 -11.66 -18.29 2.86
C GLY A 335 -12.32 -17.22 2.00
N VAL A 336 -11.57 -16.35 1.36
CA VAL A 336 -12.10 -15.32 0.45
C VAL A 336 -12.38 -15.92 -0.91
N ASP A 337 -13.59 -15.67 -1.45
CA ASP A 337 -14.03 -16.14 -2.78
C ASP A 337 -14.22 -14.98 -3.76
N TRP A 338 -14.51 -13.79 -3.26
CA TRP A 338 -14.77 -12.60 -4.06
C TRP A 338 -13.70 -11.54 -3.85
N PHE A 339 -13.40 -10.84 -4.94
CA PHE A 339 -12.53 -9.67 -4.96
C PHE A 339 -13.25 -8.52 -5.63
N CYS A 340 -13.23 -7.34 -5.02
CA CYS A 340 -13.86 -6.14 -5.55
C CYS A 340 -12.89 -4.97 -5.55
N THR A 341 -12.84 -4.25 -6.68
CA THR A 341 -12.09 -3.00 -6.83
C THR A 341 -12.80 -2.05 -7.79
N HIS A 342 -12.52 -0.77 -7.66
CA HIS A 342 -12.93 0.27 -8.61
C HIS A 342 -11.72 0.83 -9.38
N LYS A 343 -10.52 0.79 -8.77
CA LYS A 343 -9.36 1.56 -9.21
C LYS A 343 -8.89 1.29 -10.65
N LEU A 344 -9.14 0.11 -11.22
CA LEU A 344 -8.71 -0.19 -12.60
C LEU A 344 -9.43 0.62 -13.69
N PHE A 345 -10.48 1.37 -13.35
CA PHE A 345 -11.09 2.35 -14.24
C PHE A 345 -10.18 3.56 -14.52
N TRP A 346 -9.17 3.77 -13.67
CA TRP A 346 -8.21 4.87 -13.79
C TRP A 346 -7.13 4.63 -14.85
N ASN A 347 -7.06 3.43 -15.44
CA ASN A 347 -6.10 3.16 -16.50
C ASN A 347 -6.35 4.07 -17.69
N ALA A 348 -5.35 4.90 -18.03
CA ALA A 348 -5.47 5.96 -19.02
C ALA A 348 -5.38 5.44 -20.47
N THR A 349 -4.49 4.46 -20.71
CA THR A 349 -4.18 3.98 -22.07
C THR A 349 -4.74 2.60 -22.35
N ASN A 350 -4.95 1.78 -21.31
CA ASN A 350 -5.48 0.42 -21.42
C ASN A 350 -6.64 0.21 -20.47
N PRO A 351 -7.87 0.65 -20.82
CA PRO A 351 -9.05 0.34 -20.03
C PRO A 351 -9.14 -1.15 -19.72
N PHE A 352 -9.42 -1.49 -18.47
CA PHE A 352 -9.50 -2.89 -18.09
C PHE A 352 -10.70 -3.56 -18.78
N PRO A 353 -10.52 -4.72 -19.45
CA PRO A 353 -11.53 -5.22 -20.41
C PRO A 353 -12.72 -5.92 -19.77
N HIS A 354 -12.68 -6.22 -18.47
CA HIS A 354 -13.70 -7.03 -17.81
C HIS A 354 -14.30 -6.31 -16.60
N ARG A 355 -15.61 -6.31 -16.48
CA ARG A 355 -16.36 -5.81 -15.32
C ARG A 355 -16.59 -6.91 -14.28
N LEU A 356 -16.82 -8.13 -14.76
CA LEU A 356 -17.00 -9.33 -13.97
C LEU A 356 -16.17 -10.46 -14.59
N PHE A 357 -15.30 -11.12 -13.80
CA PHE A 357 -14.34 -12.09 -14.30
C PHE A 357 -13.87 -13.04 -13.19
N ARG A 358 -13.19 -14.12 -13.59
CA ARG A 358 -12.45 -15.01 -12.68
C ARG A 358 -10.97 -14.61 -12.69
N TRP A 359 -10.44 -14.26 -11.54
CA TRP A 359 -9.02 -13.92 -11.41
C TRP A 359 -8.25 -15.11 -10.86
N ARG A 360 -7.38 -15.70 -11.67
CA ARG A 360 -6.69 -16.94 -11.39
C ARG A 360 -5.18 -16.71 -11.20
N SER A 361 -4.66 -17.10 -10.02
CA SER A 361 -3.23 -17.13 -9.74
C SER A 361 -2.51 -18.27 -10.47
N ARG A 362 -1.18 -18.19 -10.49
CA ARG A 362 -0.32 -19.22 -11.11
C ARG A 362 -0.47 -20.60 -10.46
N CYS A 363 -0.80 -20.70 -9.18
CA CYS A 363 -1.04 -21.99 -8.51
C CYS A 363 -2.41 -22.60 -8.84
N GLY A 364 -3.24 -21.90 -9.61
CA GLY A 364 -4.59 -22.33 -10.00
C GLY A 364 -5.71 -21.92 -9.04
N ARG A 365 -5.40 -21.30 -7.90
CA ARG A 365 -6.42 -20.71 -7.03
C ARG A 365 -7.07 -19.52 -7.70
N GLU A 366 -8.37 -19.34 -7.47
CA GLU A 366 -9.19 -18.40 -8.23
C GLU A 366 -10.15 -17.64 -7.33
N LEU A 367 -10.35 -16.36 -7.63
CA LEU A 367 -11.39 -15.50 -7.06
C LEU A 367 -12.37 -15.09 -8.15
N LYS A 368 -13.62 -14.94 -7.81
CA LYS A 368 -14.58 -14.16 -8.59
C LYS A 368 -14.24 -12.69 -8.38
N ALA A 369 -14.17 -11.92 -9.43
CA ALA A 369 -13.69 -10.54 -9.39
C ALA A 369 -14.70 -9.59 -10.01
N LEU A 370 -14.96 -8.50 -9.31
CA LEU A 370 -15.94 -7.49 -9.65
C LEU A 370 -15.26 -6.12 -9.72
N MET A 371 -15.45 -5.43 -10.85
CA MET A 371 -15.22 -3.99 -10.95
C MET A 371 -16.47 -3.28 -10.47
N THR A 372 -16.41 -2.65 -9.30
CA THR A 372 -17.57 -2.00 -8.68
C THR A 372 -17.97 -0.71 -9.39
N ALA A 373 -19.16 -0.20 -9.07
CA ALA A 373 -19.51 1.18 -9.34
C ALA A 373 -18.48 2.13 -8.73
N PRO A 374 -18.37 3.36 -9.22
CA PRO A 374 -17.58 4.39 -8.58
C PRO A 374 -17.95 4.53 -7.10
N ILE A 375 -16.97 4.78 -6.26
CA ILE A 375 -17.14 5.21 -4.88
C ILE A 375 -17.34 6.73 -4.86
N GLY A 376 -18.09 7.24 -3.88
CA GLY A 376 -18.43 8.68 -3.86
C GLY A 376 -19.41 9.05 -4.95
N THR A 377 -20.56 8.35 -5.01
CA THR A 377 -21.63 8.59 -5.97
C THR A 377 -22.87 9.15 -5.29
N ASP A 378 -23.64 9.91 -6.07
CA ASP A 378 -24.97 10.38 -5.67
C ASP A 378 -26.07 9.38 -6.04
N ALA A 379 -27.32 9.83 -6.00
CA ALA A 379 -28.48 9.07 -6.43
C ALA A 379 -29.08 9.62 -7.74
N ASP A 380 -28.28 10.24 -8.61
CA ASP A 380 -28.71 10.73 -9.92
C ASP A 380 -29.20 9.54 -10.80
N PRO A 381 -30.48 9.46 -11.13
CA PRO A 381 -31.03 8.33 -11.88
C PRO A 381 -30.48 8.22 -13.30
N VAL A 382 -30.04 9.34 -13.91
CA VAL A 382 -29.44 9.35 -15.26
C VAL A 382 -28.02 8.76 -15.22
N ALA A 383 -27.22 9.11 -14.22
CA ALA A 383 -25.90 8.54 -14.00
C ALA A 383 -25.99 7.05 -13.65
N MET A 384 -26.94 6.68 -12.78
CA MET A 384 -27.23 5.29 -12.43
C MET A 384 -27.58 4.46 -13.69
N GLU A 385 -28.53 4.91 -14.48
CA GLU A 385 -28.97 4.17 -15.69
C GLU A 385 -27.87 4.04 -16.73
N ARG A 386 -27.06 5.09 -16.96
CA ARG A 386 -25.88 5.01 -17.83
C ARG A 386 -24.91 3.94 -17.35
N TYR A 387 -24.60 3.91 -16.06
CA TYR A 387 -23.75 2.88 -15.48
C TYR A 387 -24.34 1.48 -15.64
N ARG A 388 -25.67 1.29 -15.40
CA ARG A 388 -26.33 0.00 -15.55
C ARG A 388 -26.26 -0.53 -16.98
N LEU A 389 -26.48 0.35 -17.97
CA LEU A 389 -26.36 -0.03 -19.39
C LEU A 389 -24.94 -0.43 -19.77
N GLU A 390 -23.93 0.34 -19.33
CA GLU A 390 -22.51 0.01 -19.52
C GLU A 390 -22.12 -1.29 -18.82
N TRP A 391 -22.60 -1.49 -17.59
CA TRP A 391 -22.39 -2.70 -16.82
C TRP A 391 -22.97 -3.92 -17.55
N THR A 392 -24.23 -3.85 -17.97
CA THR A 392 -24.91 -4.94 -18.67
C THR A 392 -24.22 -5.30 -19.98
N ALA A 393 -23.83 -4.28 -20.74
CA ALA A 393 -23.12 -4.49 -22.01
C ALA A 393 -21.75 -5.16 -21.81
N ALA A 394 -21.03 -4.80 -20.75
CA ALA A 394 -19.68 -5.30 -20.48
C ALA A 394 -19.64 -6.63 -19.73
N SER A 395 -20.62 -6.91 -18.88
CA SER A 395 -20.65 -8.11 -18.02
C SER A 395 -21.62 -9.19 -18.50
N GLY A 396 -22.62 -8.83 -19.32
CA GLY A 396 -23.75 -9.69 -19.65
C GLY A 396 -24.74 -9.93 -18.49
N CYS A 397 -24.55 -9.25 -17.36
CA CYS A 397 -25.37 -9.37 -16.17
C CYS A 397 -26.31 -8.16 -16.04
N PRO A 398 -27.63 -8.33 -15.92
CA PRO A 398 -28.57 -7.22 -15.85
C PRO A 398 -28.64 -6.55 -14.46
N GLU A 399 -28.01 -7.16 -13.45
CA GLU A 399 -28.02 -6.66 -12.08
C GLU A 399 -26.77 -5.79 -11.81
N ALA A 400 -26.98 -4.49 -11.60
CA ALA A 400 -25.91 -3.53 -11.36
C ALA A 400 -25.84 -3.12 -9.89
N LEU A 401 -24.64 -3.10 -9.30
CA LEU A 401 -24.42 -2.56 -7.95
C LEU A 401 -24.32 -1.04 -8.02
N TRP A 402 -24.99 -0.34 -7.11
CA TRP A 402 -24.85 1.10 -6.93
C TRP A 402 -24.54 1.43 -5.46
N LEU A 403 -23.58 2.34 -5.24
CA LEU A 403 -22.97 2.65 -3.95
C LEU A 403 -23.10 4.14 -3.60
N PRO A 404 -24.31 4.65 -3.27
CA PRO A 404 -24.47 6.05 -2.92
C PRO A 404 -23.69 6.38 -1.63
N GLY A 405 -22.99 7.52 -1.65
CA GLY A 405 -22.21 8.03 -0.53
C GLY A 405 -21.27 9.16 -0.96
N VAL A 406 -20.83 9.97 -0.01
CA VAL A 406 -20.09 11.22 -0.30
C VAL A 406 -18.67 10.96 -0.82
N GLY A 407 -17.95 9.96 -0.33
CA GLY A 407 -16.64 9.58 -0.89
C GLY A 407 -15.48 9.54 0.10
N ASP A 408 -14.28 9.90 -0.35
CA ASP A 408 -12.97 9.54 0.22
C ASP A 408 -12.70 10.06 1.65
N HIS A 409 -13.29 11.18 2.03
CA HIS A 409 -13.17 11.74 3.38
C HIS A 409 -14.22 11.18 4.35
N GLY A 410 -14.90 10.12 3.96
CA GLY A 410 -16.03 9.57 4.66
C GLY A 410 -17.36 10.19 4.23
N GLY A 411 -18.39 9.94 5.00
CA GLY A 411 -19.76 10.30 4.65
C GLY A 411 -20.43 9.23 3.80
N GLY A 412 -21.42 8.59 4.42
CA GLY A 412 -22.34 7.68 3.74
C GLY A 412 -23.33 8.46 2.87
N PRO A 413 -24.44 7.83 2.45
CA PRO A 413 -25.52 8.52 1.78
C PRO A 413 -26.10 9.65 2.63
N THR A 414 -26.57 10.68 1.95
CA THR A 414 -27.37 11.76 2.58
C THR A 414 -28.85 11.40 2.60
N ALA A 415 -29.63 12.11 3.43
CA ALA A 415 -31.08 11.97 3.42
C ALA A 415 -31.67 12.29 2.05
N GLU A 416 -31.13 13.31 1.37
CA GLU A 416 -31.57 13.72 0.03
C GLU A 416 -31.36 12.62 -1.01
N MET A 417 -30.20 11.92 -0.98
CA MET A 417 -29.95 10.77 -1.86
C MET A 417 -31.01 9.68 -1.68
N PHE A 418 -31.43 9.41 -0.43
CA PHE A 418 -32.46 8.41 -0.17
C PHE A 418 -33.87 8.88 -0.57
N GLU A 419 -34.18 10.13 -0.39
CA GLU A 419 -35.42 10.72 -0.89
C GLU A 419 -35.50 10.64 -2.42
N GLN A 420 -34.40 10.87 -3.11
CA GLN A 420 -34.29 10.67 -4.56
C GLN A 420 -34.49 9.21 -4.96
N LEU A 421 -33.80 8.27 -4.29
CA LEU A 421 -33.97 6.84 -4.56
C LEU A 421 -35.42 6.38 -4.39
N GLN A 422 -36.09 6.84 -3.33
CA GLN A 422 -37.51 6.53 -3.09
C GLN A 422 -38.43 7.14 -4.16
N LEU A 423 -38.16 8.38 -4.57
CA LEU A 423 -38.92 9.05 -5.63
C LEU A 423 -38.87 8.26 -6.94
N TRP A 424 -37.66 7.79 -7.31
CA TRP A 424 -37.45 7.06 -8.56
C TRP A 424 -37.85 5.58 -8.48
N GLN A 425 -37.96 4.97 -7.32
CA GLN A 425 -38.31 3.57 -7.16
C GLN A 425 -39.71 3.23 -7.71
N GLY A 426 -40.61 4.20 -7.73
CA GLY A 426 -41.99 4.02 -8.24
C GLY A 426 -42.16 4.46 -9.70
N GLN A 427 -41.15 5.00 -10.37
CA GLN A 427 -41.27 5.55 -11.71
C GLN A 427 -41.02 4.50 -12.79
N ALA A 428 -41.87 4.46 -13.81
CA ALA A 428 -41.77 3.48 -14.90
C ALA A 428 -40.53 3.64 -15.76
N GLU A 429 -39.97 4.86 -15.83
CA GLU A 429 -38.74 5.19 -16.55
C GLU A 429 -37.49 4.76 -15.81
N ALA A 430 -37.54 4.53 -14.51
CA ALA A 430 -36.39 4.09 -13.73
C ALA A 430 -36.29 2.55 -13.68
N ALA A 431 -35.07 2.03 -13.59
CA ALA A 431 -34.91 0.60 -13.36
C ALA A 431 -35.28 0.26 -11.89
N PRO A 432 -35.87 -0.91 -11.63
CA PRO A 432 -36.20 -1.34 -10.28
C PRO A 432 -34.97 -1.31 -9.36
N GLN A 433 -35.22 -1.02 -8.09
CA GLN A 433 -34.17 -0.96 -7.06
C GLN A 433 -34.40 -2.04 -6.01
N VAL A 434 -33.35 -2.72 -5.61
CA VAL A 434 -33.34 -3.66 -4.48
C VAL A 434 -32.32 -3.17 -3.47
N HIS A 435 -32.77 -2.73 -2.32
CA HIS A 435 -31.89 -2.33 -1.22
C HIS A 435 -31.51 -3.56 -0.40
N GLY A 436 -30.22 -3.75 -0.13
CA GLY A 436 -29.76 -4.94 0.58
C GLY A 436 -28.28 -4.95 0.84
N LEU A 437 -27.80 -6.00 1.46
CA LEU A 437 -26.39 -6.19 1.79
C LEU A 437 -25.58 -6.63 0.56
N LEU A 438 -24.29 -6.34 0.54
CA LEU A 438 -23.39 -6.71 -0.55
C LEU A 438 -23.32 -8.23 -0.76
N ARG A 439 -23.33 -9.02 0.33
CA ARG A 439 -23.36 -10.49 0.25
C ARG A 439 -24.56 -11.02 -0.51
N ASP A 440 -25.71 -10.35 -0.42
CA ASP A 440 -26.94 -10.76 -1.13
C ASP A 440 -26.81 -10.47 -2.63
N TYR A 441 -26.18 -9.36 -2.99
CA TYR A 441 -25.83 -9.05 -4.37
C TYR A 441 -24.85 -10.08 -4.96
N LEU A 442 -23.76 -10.38 -4.24
CA LEU A 442 -22.75 -11.34 -4.68
C LEU A 442 -23.36 -12.75 -4.86
N ALA A 443 -24.32 -13.16 -4.00
CA ALA A 443 -25.03 -14.42 -4.14
C ALA A 443 -25.87 -14.48 -5.42
N ARG A 444 -26.45 -13.35 -5.85
CA ARG A 444 -27.18 -13.29 -7.13
C ARG A 444 -26.27 -13.36 -8.34
N LEU A 445 -25.03 -12.94 -8.23
CA LEU A 445 -24.03 -13.07 -9.30
C LEU A 445 -23.49 -14.51 -9.47
N GLU A 446 -23.66 -15.39 -8.47
CA GLU A 446 -23.15 -16.78 -8.49
C GLU A 446 -23.60 -17.59 -9.74
N PRO A 447 -24.84 -17.52 -10.23
CA PRO A 447 -25.25 -18.27 -11.42
C PRO A 447 -24.51 -17.86 -12.71
N HIS A 448 -23.97 -16.65 -12.77
CA HIS A 448 -23.29 -16.14 -13.97
C HIS A 448 -21.83 -16.57 -14.08
N GLN A 449 -21.25 -17.23 -13.05
CA GLN A 449 -19.81 -17.44 -12.93
C GLN A 449 -19.22 -18.44 -13.95
N GLU A 450 -19.96 -19.41 -14.47
CA GLU A 450 -19.43 -20.47 -15.33
C GLU A 450 -18.85 -19.95 -16.66
N HIS A 451 -19.43 -18.88 -17.19
CA HIS A 451 -19.06 -18.28 -18.48
C HIS A 451 -18.14 -17.07 -18.37
N LEU A 452 -17.69 -16.71 -17.15
CA LEU A 452 -16.85 -15.52 -16.95
C LEU A 452 -15.46 -15.70 -17.56
N PRO A 453 -14.91 -14.66 -18.18
CA PRO A 453 -13.54 -14.66 -18.67
C PRO A 453 -12.54 -14.89 -17.52
N VAL A 454 -11.41 -15.52 -17.83
CA VAL A 454 -10.36 -15.82 -16.85
C VAL A 454 -9.17 -14.91 -17.06
N TRP A 455 -8.89 -14.06 -16.07
CA TRP A 455 -7.67 -13.25 -16.00
C TRP A 455 -6.57 -14.00 -15.25
N ARG A 456 -5.34 -14.02 -15.78
CA ARG A 456 -4.21 -14.80 -15.24
C ARG A 456 -2.95 -13.98 -15.01
N ASP A 457 -3.07 -12.68 -14.92
CA ASP A 457 -1.96 -11.73 -14.78
C ASP A 457 -2.16 -10.88 -13.52
N GLU A 458 -1.22 -10.00 -13.23
CA GLU A 458 -1.40 -8.93 -12.26
C GLU A 458 -2.51 -7.98 -12.72
N LEU A 459 -3.13 -7.30 -11.77
CA LEU A 459 -4.02 -6.17 -12.04
C LEU A 459 -3.18 -4.90 -11.90
N TYR A 460 -2.53 -4.54 -13.00
CA TYR A 460 -1.64 -3.38 -13.05
C TYR A 460 -2.44 -2.10 -13.16
N LEU A 461 -2.07 -1.10 -12.36
CA LEU A 461 -2.64 0.24 -12.40
C LEU A 461 -1.66 1.19 -13.08
N GLU A 462 -2.09 1.81 -14.17
CA GLU A 462 -1.41 2.95 -14.79
C GLU A 462 -1.53 4.19 -13.90
N LEU A 463 -0.75 5.23 -14.14
CA LEU A 463 -0.77 6.51 -13.39
C LEU A 463 -0.35 6.41 -11.91
N HIS A 464 0.20 5.26 -11.46
CA HIS A 464 0.65 5.05 -10.07
C HIS A 464 2.06 4.44 -9.99
N ARG A 465 2.90 4.69 -11.00
CA ARG A 465 4.25 4.11 -11.13
C ARG A 465 5.23 4.70 -10.12
N GLY A 466 5.02 5.95 -9.72
CA GLY A 466 5.83 6.65 -8.73
C GLY A 466 5.69 6.10 -7.31
N CYS A 467 4.56 5.46 -6.98
CA CYS A 467 4.27 4.91 -5.66
C CYS A 467 5.32 3.90 -5.16
N ALA A 468 5.99 3.19 -6.06
CA ALA A 468 7.06 2.27 -5.69
C ALA A 468 8.36 2.96 -5.25
N THR A 469 8.51 4.27 -5.51
CA THR A 469 9.73 5.05 -5.25
C THR A 469 9.51 6.20 -4.27
N SER A 470 8.35 6.88 -4.33
CA SER A 470 8.01 8.00 -3.42
C SER A 470 8.11 7.57 -1.95
N ARG A 471 8.65 8.43 -1.08
CA ARG A 471 8.83 8.20 0.36
C ARG A 471 9.55 6.88 0.66
N PRO A 472 10.83 6.73 0.25
CA PRO A 472 11.62 5.51 0.48
C PRO A 472 11.83 5.19 1.97
N ASP A 473 11.69 6.17 2.85
CA ASP A 473 11.69 5.98 4.31
C ASP A 473 10.54 5.05 4.75
N GLN A 474 9.33 5.21 4.22
CA GLN A 474 8.17 4.37 4.55
C GLN A 474 8.40 2.92 4.08
N LYS A 475 8.90 2.72 2.86
CA LYS A 475 9.26 1.39 2.34
C LYS A 475 10.32 0.69 3.22
N ARG A 476 11.32 1.46 3.68
CA ARG A 476 12.35 0.94 4.60
C ARG A 476 11.78 0.58 5.97
N HIS A 477 10.89 1.40 6.53
CA HIS A 477 10.21 1.10 7.79
C HIS A 477 9.36 -0.15 7.68
N ASN A 478 8.55 -0.25 6.64
CA ASN A 478 7.70 -1.42 6.36
C ASN A 478 8.53 -2.70 6.34
N ARG A 479 9.55 -2.80 5.47
CA ARG A 479 10.39 -4.01 5.36
C ARG A 479 11.13 -4.36 6.65
N THR A 480 11.62 -3.34 7.36
CA THR A 480 12.32 -3.58 8.63
C THR A 480 11.38 -4.19 9.66
N LEU A 481 10.15 -3.65 9.75
CA LEU A 481 9.19 -4.13 10.74
C LEU A 481 8.58 -5.48 10.34
N GLU A 482 8.28 -5.72 9.06
CA GLU A 482 7.89 -7.05 8.53
C GLU A 482 8.88 -8.14 8.95
N ARG A 483 10.18 -7.89 8.77
CA ARG A 483 11.24 -8.81 9.19
C ARG A 483 11.25 -9.03 10.69
N LEU A 484 11.25 -7.97 11.48
CA LEU A 484 11.36 -8.05 12.94
C LEU A 484 10.17 -8.76 13.59
N LEU A 485 8.96 -8.55 13.09
CA LEU A 485 7.77 -9.23 13.58
C LEU A 485 7.82 -10.73 13.25
N ARG A 486 8.21 -11.11 12.02
CA ARG A 486 8.40 -12.53 11.67
C ARG A 486 9.50 -13.19 12.49
N GLU A 487 10.63 -12.50 12.73
CA GLU A 487 11.72 -12.98 13.57
C GLU A 487 11.26 -13.15 15.02
N ALA A 488 10.42 -12.26 15.53
CA ALA A 488 9.87 -12.33 16.89
C ALA A 488 8.89 -13.49 17.05
N ASP A 489 7.99 -13.71 16.09
CA ASP A 489 7.07 -14.84 16.08
C ASP A 489 7.83 -16.17 16.04
N LEU A 490 8.81 -16.32 15.14
CA LEU A 490 9.67 -17.48 15.04
C LEU A 490 10.43 -17.74 16.34
N ALA A 491 11.03 -16.70 16.93
CA ALA A 491 11.77 -16.81 18.18
C ALA A 491 10.88 -17.28 19.34
N ALA A 492 9.62 -16.82 19.40
CA ALA A 492 8.66 -17.26 20.41
C ALA A 492 8.35 -18.76 20.30
N VAL A 493 8.21 -19.30 19.08
CA VAL A 493 8.05 -20.75 18.87
C VAL A 493 9.28 -21.53 19.32
N LEU A 494 10.48 -21.05 18.98
CA LEU A 494 11.72 -21.72 19.39
C LEU A 494 11.90 -21.75 20.91
N ALA A 495 11.45 -20.69 21.58
CA ALA A 495 11.48 -20.56 23.03
C ALA A 495 10.42 -21.41 23.77
N GLY A 496 9.47 -22.00 23.02
CA GLY A 496 8.33 -22.73 23.64
C GLY A 496 7.37 -21.80 24.39
N CYS A 497 7.30 -20.50 23.99
CA CYS A 497 6.41 -19.54 24.63
C CYS A 497 5.00 -19.67 24.03
N PRO A 498 3.95 -19.90 24.84
CA PRO A 498 2.57 -19.90 24.33
C PRO A 498 2.18 -18.51 23.85
N ALA A 499 1.35 -18.44 22.81
CA ALA A 499 0.74 -17.19 22.38
C ALA A 499 -0.19 -16.67 23.47
N GLN A 500 0.07 -15.47 24.01
CA GLN A 500 -0.84 -14.82 24.94
C GLN A 500 -1.85 -13.94 24.22
N GLN A 501 -3.06 -13.85 24.76
CA GLN A 501 -4.12 -13.00 24.22
C GLN A 501 -3.75 -11.51 24.31
N PRO A 502 -4.16 -10.66 23.36
CA PRO A 502 -3.93 -9.23 23.40
C PRO A 502 -4.57 -8.62 24.66
N GLY A 503 -3.80 -7.97 25.51
CA GLY A 503 -4.30 -7.22 26.65
C GLY A 503 -3.62 -7.47 28.01
N CYS A 504 -2.69 -8.41 28.13
CA CYS A 504 -1.91 -8.63 29.35
C CYS A 504 -0.59 -7.83 29.34
N SER A 505 -0.19 -7.33 30.50
CA SER A 505 0.92 -6.40 30.70
C SER A 505 2.28 -6.84 30.14
N ALA A 506 2.97 -5.92 29.53
CA ALA A 506 4.20 -6.00 28.73
C ALA A 506 5.48 -6.49 29.46
N GLN A 507 5.43 -7.47 30.33
CA GLN A 507 6.61 -7.87 31.12
C GLN A 507 7.00 -9.34 31.11
N GLN A 508 6.33 -10.22 30.35
CA GLN A 508 6.66 -11.65 30.31
C GLN A 508 7.07 -12.12 28.90
N PRO A 509 8.06 -13.03 28.77
CA PRO A 509 8.34 -13.71 27.50
C PRO A 509 7.11 -14.53 27.12
N GLY A 510 6.47 -14.22 25.98
CA GLY A 510 5.29 -14.93 25.47
C GLY A 510 4.13 -14.04 25.01
N GLU A 511 4.25 -12.71 25.09
CA GLU A 511 3.24 -11.82 24.50
C GLU A 511 3.21 -11.98 22.98
N ALA A 512 1.99 -12.10 22.43
CA ALA A 512 1.79 -12.12 20.98
C ALA A 512 2.36 -10.86 20.33
N THR A 513 3.07 -11.03 19.24
CA THR A 513 3.65 -9.93 18.47
C THR A 513 2.51 -9.08 17.89
N ASP A 514 2.50 -7.79 18.19
CA ASP A 514 1.46 -6.89 17.65
C ASP A 514 1.81 -6.47 16.22
N TRP A 515 1.10 -7.05 15.26
CA TRP A 515 1.22 -6.72 13.85
C TRP A 515 0.40 -5.50 13.43
N ARG A 516 -0.57 -5.07 14.21
CA ARG A 516 -1.59 -4.08 13.81
C ARG A 516 -1.01 -2.73 13.44
N VAL A 517 0.08 -2.30 14.12
CA VAL A 517 0.78 -1.06 13.77
C VAL A 517 1.37 -1.15 12.36
N LEU A 518 2.03 -2.25 12.01
CA LEU A 518 2.54 -2.48 10.66
C LEU A 518 1.41 -2.48 9.63
N LEU A 519 0.37 -3.28 9.91
CA LEU A 519 -0.75 -3.48 8.99
C LEU A 519 -1.52 -2.18 8.72
N PHE A 520 -1.66 -1.32 9.74
CA PHE A 520 -2.26 0.00 9.59
C PHE A 520 -1.42 0.91 8.66
N GLN A 521 -0.10 0.94 8.87
CA GLN A 521 0.80 1.76 8.06
C GLN A 521 0.96 1.24 6.61
N GLN A 522 0.43 0.07 6.29
CA GLN A 522 0.36 -0.47 4.94
C GLN A 522 -0.86 0.03 4.15
N PHE A 523 -1.66 0.94 4.73
CA PHE A 523 -2.76 1.59 4.03
C PHE A 523 -2.30 2.20 2.71
N HIS A 524 -3.18 2.19 1.69
CA HIS A 524 -2.80 2.44 0.30
C HIS A 524 -2.34 3.88 -0.01
N ASP A 525 -2.52 4.85 0.89
CA ASP A 525 -1.93 6.20 0.77
C ASP A 525 -0.79 6.46 1.76
N ILE A 526 -0.59 5.63 2.79
CA ILE A 526 0.53 5.80 3.72
C ILE A 526 1.79 5.13 3.15
N LEU A 527 1.76 3.83 2.88
CA LEU A 527 2.94 3.11 2.41
C LEU A 527 3.43 3.59 1.04
N PRO A 528 2.57 3.87 0.04
CA PRO A 528 2.98 4.46 -1.23
C PRO A 528 3.64 5.83 -1.12
N GLY A 529 3.34 6.58 -0.07
CA GLY A 529 3.92 7.90 0.14
C GLY A 529 3.13 9.02 -0.50
N THR A 530 1.82 8.86 -0.60
CA THR A 530 0.88 9.71 -1.32
C THR A 530 0.03 10.60 -0.41
N SER A 531 0.43 10.74 0.85
CA SER A 531 -0.22 11.56 1.87
C SER A 531 0.54 12.87 2.15
N ILE A 532 -0.11 13.76 2.89
CA ILE A 532 0.49 15.03 3.38
C ILE A 532 1.58 14.77 4.44
N PRO A 533 2.50 15.72 4.71
CA PRO A 533 3.60 15.57 5.66
C PRO A 533 3.18 15.14 7.06
N GLU A 534 2.06 15.66 7.58
CA GLU A 534 1.54 15.40 8.91
C GLU A 534 1.24 13.92 9.15
N VAL A 535 0.84 13.19 8.11
CA VAL A 535 0.62 11.74 8.18
C VAL A 535 1.92 11.00 8.49
N PHE A 536 3.01 11.36 7.83
CA PHE A 536 4.32 10.74 8.03
C PHE A 536 4.95 11.14 9.37
N GLU A 537 4.73 12.37 9.81
CA GLU A 537 5.15 12.85 11.13
C GLU A 537 4.45 12.06 12.25
N GLN A 538 3.17 11.74 12.09
CA GLN A 538 2.40 10.90 13.03
C GLN A 538 2.79 9.42 12.95
N ALA A 539 3.16 8.92 11.77
CA ALA A 539 3.58 7.53 11.57
C ALA A 539 4.95 7.23 12.19
N GLU A 540 5.90 8.18 12.15
CA GLU A 540 7.29 7.96 12.57
C GLU A 540 7.44 7.49 14.03
N PRO A 541 6.80 8.08 15.07
CA PRO A 541 6.86 7.55 16.43
C PRO A 541 6.24 6.16 16.55
N GLN A 542 5.18 5.84 15.79
CA GLN A 542 4.57 4.51 15.78
C GLN A 542 5.52 3.46 15.19
N TRP A 543 6.17 3.75 14.08
CA TRP A 543 7.22 2.91 13.49
C TRP A 543 8.35 2.64 14.49
N ARG A 544 8.83 3.68 15.19
CA ARG A 544 9.91 3.55 16.17
C ARG A 544 9.50 2.68 17.35
N LEU A 545 8.29 2.88 17.88
CA LEU A 545 7.77 2.11 19.00
C LEU A 545 7.59 0.64 18.64
N ALA A 546 6.94 0.34 17.52
CA ALA A 546 6.71 -1.02 17.04
C ALA A 546 8.02 -1.76 16.78
N ARG A 547 9.02 -1.09 16.17
CA ARG A 547 10.37 -1.66 15.95
C ARG A 547 11.07 -2.00 17.27
N ARG A 548 11.01 -1.11 18.28
CA ARG A 548 11.59 -1.36 19.60
C ARG A 548 10.91 -2.54 20.29
N SER A 549 9.60 -2.60 20.23
CA SER A 549 8.80 -3.70 20.78
C SER A 549 9.15 -5.02 20.12
N ALA A 550 9.11 -5.09 18.77
CA ALA A 550 9.45 -6.30 18.02
C ALA A 550 10.89 -6.78 18.27
N CYS A 551 11.87 -5.85 18.30
CA CYS A 551 13.25 -6.18 18.67
C CYS A 551 13.35 -6.76 20.08
N ARG A 552 12.67 -6.15 21.05
CA ARG A 552 12.69 -6.62 22.45
C ARG A 552 12.09 -8.02 22.57
N HIS A 553 10.92 -8.27 21.95
CA HIS A 553 10.27 -9.57 21.99
C HIS A 553 11.17 -10.65 21.36
N ARG A 554 11.68 -10.38 20.16
CA ARG A 554 12.63 -11.25 19.48
C ARG A 554 13.85 -11.57 20.35
N ASP A 555 14.52 -10.53 20.84
CA ASP A 555 15.78 -10.69 21.58
C ASP A 555 15.54 -11.45 22.92
N LEU A 556 14.45 -11.19 23.62
CA LEU A 556 14.08 -11.93 24.84
C LEU A 556 13.78 -13.42 24.54
N ALA A 557 12.99 -13.69 23.48
CA ALA A 557 12.67 -15.06 23.10
C ALA A 557 13.90 -15.85 22.64
N LEU A 558 14.79 -15.24 21.85
CA LEU A 558 16.04 -15.85 21.42
C LEU A 558 16.97 -16.15 22.60
N HIS A 559 17.10 -15.22 23.56
CA HIS A 559 17.87 -15.49 24.78
C HIS A 559 17.26 -16.59 25.62
N HIS A 560 15.93 -16.70 25.66
CA HIS A 560 15.26 -17.81 26.36
C HIS A 560 15.54 -19.14 25.65
N TRP A 561 15.39 -19.18 24.31
CA TRP A 561 15.70 -20.39 23.52
C TRP A 561 17.15 -20.86 23.67
N LEU A 562 18.11 -19.95 23.62
CA LEU A 562 19.53 -20.25 23.63
C LEU A 562 20.08 -20.51 25.05
N GLY A 563 19.28 -20.16 26.07
CA GLY A 563 19.74 -20.24 27.45
C GLY A 563 20.87 -19.25 27.73
N SER A 564 21.50 -19.44 28.87
CA SER A 564 22.41 -18.45 29.45
C SER A 564 23.79 -19.02 29.69
N ARG A 565 24.77 -18.14 29.81
CA ARG A 565 26.15 -18.48 30.11
C ARG A 565 26.30 -19.01 31.55
N PRO A 566 27.15 -20.05 31.79
CA PRO A 566 27.52 -20.43 33.17
C PRO A 566 28.19 -19.26 33.90
N ALA A 567 27.78 -19.04 35.15
CA ALA A 567 28.49 -18.11 36.02
C ALA A 567 29.92 -18.63 36.29
N GLY A 568 30.94 -17.89 35.85
CA GLY A 568 32.35 -18.20 36.09
C GLY A 568 33.26 -18.41 34.90
N GLY A 569 32.74 -18.29 33.65
CA GLY A 569 33.60 -18.31 32.46
C GLY A 569 34.08 -16.90 32.08
N ASP A 570 35.40 -16.67 32.01
CA ASP A 570 36.04 -15.37 31.74
C ASP A 570 35.97 -14.92 30.29
N ALA A 571 35.64 -15.78 29.33
CA ALA A 571 35.59 -15.45 27.91
C ALA A 571 34.21 -14.97 27.47
N PRO A 572 34.07 -13.76 26.82
CA PRO A 572 32.78 -13.28 26.34
C PRO A 572 32.26 -14.15 25.22
N LEU A 573 31.08 -14.74 25.43
CA LEU A 573 30.33 -15.53 24.46
C LEU A 573 29.36 -14.64 23.68
N TRP A 574 29.28 -14.84 22.36
CA TRP A 574 28.31 -14.21 21.46
C TRP A 574 27.52 -15.28 20.70
N TRP A 575 26.29 -14.95 20.41
CA TRP A 575 25.44 -15.74 19.53
C TRP A 575 25.34 -15.11 18.15
N ALA A 576 25.55 -15.92 17.10
CA ALA A 576 25.22 -15.59 15.72
C ALA A 576 24.12 -16.50 15.23
N CYS A 577 22.88 -15.99 15.05
CA CYS A 577 21.74 -16.81 14.68
C CYS A 577 21.26 -16.46 13.26
N GLN A 578 21.06 -17.51 12.45
CA GLN A 578 20.30 -17.46 11.22
C GLN A 578 18.84 -17.77 11.54
N LEU A 579 17.95 -16.83 11.25
CA LEU A 579 16.52 -16.92 11.55
C LEU A 579 15.68 -17.25 10.30
N GLN A 580 16.35 -17.64 9.23
CA GLN A 580 15.73 -18.11 7.98
C GLN A 580 16.20 -19.54 7.67
N PRO A 581 15.29 -20.45 7.30
CA PRO A 581 15.61 -21.86 7.03
C PRO A 581 16.20 -22.03 5.61
N LEU A 582 17.35 -21.39 5.37
CA LEU A 582 18.06 -21.39 4.09
C LEU A 582 19.14 -22.45 4.03
N ALA A 583 19.55 -22.81 2.79
CA ALA A 583 20.69 -23.69 2.55
C ALA A 583 21.98 -23.18 3.21
N ALA A 584 22.91 -24.09 3.49
CA ALA A 584 24.17 -23.76 4.13
C ALA A 584 24.96 -22.70 3.34
N SER A 585 25.45 -21.71 4.07
CA SER A 585 26.36 -20.70 3.51
C SER A 585 27.29 -20.16 4.57
N ARG A 586 28.51 -19.78 4.12
CA ARG A 586 29.42 -19.00 4.97
C ARG A 586 29.07 -17.53 4.84
N GLN A 587 29.15 -16.83 5.96
CA GLN A 587 28.92 -15.38 5.99
C GLN A 587 30.10 -14.70 6.68
N VAL A 588 30.42 -13.49 6.23
CA VAL A 588 31.40 -12.62 6.86
C VAL A 588 30.66 -11.53 7.60
N LEU A 589 30.88 -11.46 8.91
CA LEU A 589 30.27 -10.51 9.82
C LEU A 589 31.30 -9.57 10.42
N ARG A 590 30.84 -8.44 10.92
CA ARG A 590 31.67 -7.54 11.73
C ARG A 590 31.40 -7.83 13.22
N LEU A 591 32.46 -8.16 13.94
CA LEU A 591 32.46 -8.45 15.37
C LEU A 591 33.32 -7.41 16.12
N PRO A 592 33.17 -7.28 17.45
CA PRO A 592 34.11 -6.49 18.28
C PRO A 592 35.56 -6.98 18.09
N ALA A 593 36.51 -6.11 18.32
CA ALA A 593 37.93 -6.44 18.17
C ALA A 593 38.34 -7.62 19.09
N GLY A 594 39.13 -8.56 18.56
CA GLY A 594 39.62 -9.73 19.29
C GLY A 594 39.75 -10.95 18.37
N SER A 595 40.27 -12.04 18.91
CA SER A 595 40.30 -13.35 18.25
C SER A 595 39.00 -14.10 18.55
N TRP A 596 38.40 -14.66 17.55
CA TRP A 596 37.14 -15.39 17.68
C TRP A 596 37.31 -16.87 17.40
N THR A 597 36.70 -17.71 18.21
CA THR A 597 36.73 -19.16 18.03
C THR A 597 35.31 -19.73 18.00
N TRP A 598 35.17 -20.83 17.30
CA TRP A 598 33.99 -21.71 17.30
C TRP A 598 34.46 -23.17 17.45
N ASN A 599 33.89 -23.90 18.37
CA ASN A 599 34.25 -25.25 18.67
C ASN A 599 35.79 -25.44 18.84
N GLY A 600 36.41 -24.52 19.58
CA GLY A 600 37.86 -24.50 19.80
C GLY A 600 38.71 -24.07 18.58
N GLN A 601 38.16 -24.01 17.38
CA GLN A 601 38.88 -23.57 16.18
C GLN A 601 38.86 -22.05 16.04
N ARG A 602 40.03 -21.45 15.80
CA ARG A 602 40.15 -20.01 15.51
C ARG A 602 39.57 -19.65 14.15
N LEU A 603 38.68 -18.65 14.12
CA LEU A 603 38.07 -18.15 12.90
C LEU A 603 39.00 -17.12 12.21
N ALA A 604 38.98 -17.12 10.88
CA ALA A 604 39.66 -16.13 10.08
C ALA A 604 39.13 -14.71 10.39
N THR A 605 40.02 -13.80 10.69
CA THR A 605 39.69 -12.43 11.11
C THR A 605 40.53 -11.41 10.34
N GLN A 606 39.90 -10.30 9.91
CA GLN A 606 40.53 -9.14 9.28
C GLN A 606 40.17 -7.89 10.09
N PRO A 607 41.12 -7.06 10.51
CA PRO A 607 40.80 -5.77 11.14
C PRO A 607 39.86 -4.93 10.26
N ALA A 608 38.88 -4.28 10.86
CA ALA A 608 37.97 -3.37 10.16
C ALA A 608 38.40 -1.90 10.41
N SER A 609 38.40 -1.07 9.37
CA SER A 609 38.81 0.33 9.40
C SER A 609 38.06 1.19 10.43
N ALA A 610 36.77 0.91 10.64
CA ALA A 610 35.92 1.60 11.61
C ALA A 610 35.90 0.90 12.99
N GLY A 611 36.90 0.09 13.34
CA GLY A 611 37.01 -0.66 14.58
C GLY A 611 36.36 -2.03 14.54
N GLY A 612 36.75 -2.97 15.41
CA GLY A 612 36.35 -4.35 15.36
C GLY A 612 37.11 -5.16 14.31
N GLY A 613 36.51 -6.28 13.88
CA GLY A 613 37.10 -7.18 12.89
C GLY A 613 36.03 -7.81 12.01
N TRP A 614 36.36 -8.04 10.75
CA TRP A 614 35.58 -8.93 9.86
C TRP A 614 35.96 -10.38 10.20
N VAL A 615 34.95 -11.23 10.37
CA VAL A 615 35.13 -12.62 10.76
C VAL A 615 34.31 -13.49 9.82
N GLN A 616 34.93 -14.53 9.23
CA GLN A 616 34.20 -15.52 8.43
C GLN A 616 33.70 -16.62 9.35
N LEU A 617 32.37 -16.80 9.35
CA LEU A 617 31.72 -17.85 10.13
C LEU A 617 31.81 -19.21 9.42
N PRO A 618 31.72 -20.32 10.16
CA PRO A 618 31.46 -21.65 9.58
C PRO A 618 30.14 -21.63 8.80
N PRO A 619 29.91 -22.64 7.91
CA PRO A 619 28.66 -22.70 7.18
C PRO A 619 27.48 -22.92 8.14
N LEU A 620 26.46 -22.07 7.99
CA LEU A 620 25.25 -22.14 8.79
C LEU A 620 24.06 -22.49 7.89
N ALA A 621 23.34 -23.53 8.24
CA ALA A 621 22.20 -24.06 7.50
C ALA A 621 20.94 -24.06 8.34
N GLY A 622 19.80 -23.78 7.71
CA GLY A 622 18.52 -23.74 8.41
C GLY A 622 18.40 -22.59 9.39
N VAL A 623 17.43 -22.69 10.29
CA VAL A 623 17.37 -21.81 11.48
C VAL A 623 18.30 -22.44 12.53
N ALA A 624 19.37 -21.75 12.84
CA ALA A 624 20.38 -22.27 13.77
C ALA A 624 21.18 -21.13 14.41
N ALA A 625 21.80 -21.40 15.55
CA ALA A 625 22.64 -20.47 16.27
C ALA A 625 24.06 -21.04 16.45
N LEU A 626 25.08 -20.20 16.28
CA LEU A 626 26.49 -20.47 16.52
C LEU A 626 26.95 -19.77 17.78
N PRO A 627 27.53 -20.50 18.75
CA PRO A 627 28.24 -19.90 19.87
C PRO A 627 29.64 -19.44 19.44
N LEU A 628 29.91 -18.16 19.56
CA LEU A 628 31.20 -17.53 19.20
C LEU A 628 31.89 -17.08 20.48
N VAL A 629 33.09 -17.59 20.73
CA VAL A 629 33.86 -17.23 21.92
C VAL A 629 34.96 -16.24 21.55
N ARG A 630 35.03 -15.13 22.27
CA ARG A 630 36.10 -14.15 22.12
C ARG A 630 37.27 -14.50 23.05
N GLN A 631 38.46 -14.72 22.50
CA GLN A 631 39.69 -14.99 23.22
C GLN A 631 40.60 -13.77 23.28
N GLN A 632 41.36 -13.61 24.37
CA GLN A 632 42.31 -12.53 24.55
C GLN A 632 43.74 -12.88 24.05
N THR A 633 44.07 -14.16 23.99
CA THR A 633 45.40 -14.63 23.59
C THR A 633 45.34 -15.41 22.26
N MET A 634 46.33 -15.22 21.42
CA MET A 634 46.47 -15.91 20.13
C MET A 634 47.20 -17.27 20.36
N ALA A 635 46.47 -18.37 20.38
CA ALA A 635 46.98 -19.73 20.16
C ALA A 635 46.32 -20.27 18.90
N ASP A 636 47.05 -20.98 18.07
CA ASP A 636 46.65 -21.66 16.84
C ASP A 636 46.52 -20.85 15.55
N GLU A 637 46.80 -21.46 14.44
CA GLU A 637 46.58 -20.91 13.12
C GLU A 637 45.07 -20.66 12.84
N PRO A 638 44.71 -19.54 12.19
CA PRO A 638 43.34 -19.26 11.85
C PRO A 638 42.83 -20.25 10.75
N ALA A 639 41.54 -20.56 10.76
CA ALA A 639 40.91 -21.33 9.71
C ALA A 639 41.19 -20.69 8.34
N ALA A 640 41.32 -21.53 7.31
CA ALA A 640 41.52 -21.10 5.94
C ALA A 640 40.29 -20.30 5.49
N ILE A 641 40.52 -19.19 4.78
CA ILE A 641 39.46 -18.38 4.22
C ILE A 641 38.90 -19.05 2.98
N GLU A 642 37.60 -19.30 2.98
CA GLU A 642 36.90 -19.80 1.79
C GLU A 642 36.51 -18.65 0.89
N HIS A 643 36.83 -18.72 -0.38
CA HIS A 643 36.56 -17.69 -1.36
C HIS A 643 37.10 -16.29 -0.96
N PRO A 644 38.41 -16.17 -0.68
CA PRO A 644 38.99 -14.90 -0.24
C PRO A 644 38.86 -13.81 -1.29
N VAL A 645 38.65 -12.59 -0.86
CA VAL A 645 38.68 -11.43 -1.77
C VAL A 645 40.12 -11.11 -2.17
N ARG A 646 40.31 -10.95 -3.47
CA ARG A 646 41.60 -10.52 -4.08
C ARG A 646 41.40 -9.20 -4.76
N LEU A 647 42.39 -8.30 -4.54
CA LEU A 647 42.46 -6.99 -5.17
C LEU A 647 43.74 -6.93 -5.97
N GLU A 648 43.62 -6.60 -7.26
CA GLU A 648 44.73 -6.49 -8.20
C GLU A 648 44.68 -5.14 -8.92
N ARG A 649 45.77 -4.45 -9.00
CA ARG A 649 45.91 -3.25 -9.84
C ARG A 649 46.23 -3.66 -11.28
N LEU A 650 45.41 -3.25 -12.20
CA LEU A 650 45.60 -3.52 -13.63
C LEU A 650 46.65 -2.57 -14.21
N ALA A 651 47.54 -3.06 -15.04
CA ALA A 651 48.48 -2.22 -15.78
C ALA A 651 47.68 -1.33 -16.76
N GLY A 652 47.94 -0.05 -16.79
CA GLY A 652 47.42 0.83 -17.81
C GLY A 652 47.87 0.41 -19.22
N PRO A 653 47.13 0.72 -20.28
CA PRO A 653 47.60 0.43 -21.63
C PRO A 653 48.93 1.15 -21.84
N ASP A 654 49.96 0.35 -22.10
CA ASP A 654 51.29 0.85 -22.42
C ASP A 654 51.19 1.73 -23.66
N GLY A 655 51.58 3.02 -23.55
CA GLY A 655 51.94 3.83 -24.69
C GLY A 655 51.23 5.15 -24.97
N ALA A 656 50.44 5.71 -24.10
CA ALA A 656 49.97 7.09 -24.27
C ALA A 656 50.78 8.08 -23.43
N ALA A 657 51.99 8.41 -23.89
CA ALA A 657 52.74 9.57 -23.42
C ALA A 657 52.00 10.85 -23.87
N GLY A 658 51.26 11.48 -22.96
CA GLY A 658 50.66 12.78 -23.28
C GLY A 658 49.39 13.18 -22.57
N SER A 659 48.80 12.40 -21.65
CA SER A 659 47.66 12.87 -20.86
C SER A 659 47.94 12.77 -19.36
N ASP A 660 47.84 13.89 -18.69
CA ASP A 660 48.18 14.15 -17.28
C ASP A 660 47.23 13.51 -16.24
N ARG A 661 46.67 12.33 -16.48
CA ARG A 661 46.04 11.45 -15.45
C ARG A 661 45.64 10.12 -16.01
N VAL A 662 46.52 9.13 -15.97
CA VAL A 662 46.09 7.71 -16.09
C VAL A 662 45.41 7.33 -14.77
N MET A 663 44.10 7.27 -14.77
CA MET A 663 43.37 6.80 -13.59
C MET A 663 43.58 5.29 -13.43
N ASP A 664 43.84 4.86 -12.20
CA ASP A 664 44.09 3.46 -11.86
C ASP A 664 42.89 2.58 -12.14
N ARG A 665 43.08 1.44 -12.78
CA ARG A 665 42.13 0.37 -12.92
C ARG A 665 42.41 -0.76 -11.96
N TRP A 666 41.37 -1.34 -11.42
CA TRP A 666 41.47 -2.38 -10.40
C TRP A 666 40.55 -3.56 -10.72
N ARG A 667 41.01 -4.76 -10.48
CA ARG A 667 40.22 -5.97 -10.49
C ARG A 667 40.01 -6.45 -9.06
N LEU A 668 38.72 -6.70 -8.70
CA LEU A 668 38.33 -7.20 -7.40
C LEU A 668 37.52 -8.46 -7.60
N GLY A 669 37.83 -9.57 -6.90
CA GLY A 669 37.09 -10.81 -7.04
C GLY A 669 37.30 -11.77 -5.89
N ASN A 670 36.36 -12.73 -5.71
CA ASN A 670 36.43 -13.78 -4.67
C ASN A 670 36.22 -15.18 -5.25
N GLY A 671 36.26 -15.34 -6.57
CA GLY A 671 36.01 -16.62 -7.26
C GLY A 671 34.54 -16.96 -7.48
N LEU A 672 33.59 -16.21 -6.86
CA LEU A 672 32.14 -16.33 -7.10
C LEU A 672 31.64 -15.19 -7.97
N VAL A 673 32.22 -14.02 -7.80
CA VAL A 673 31.98 -12.80 -8.57
C VAL A 673 33.29 -12.04 -8.72
N ALA A 674 33.50 -11.42 -9.88
CA ALA A 674 34.61 -10.50 -10.10
C ALA A 674 34.09 -9.21 -10.73
N LEU A 675 34.80 -8.09 -10.47
CA LEU A 675 34.46 -6.78 -11.04
C LEU A 675 35.73 -6.02 -11.42
N GLU A 676 35.62 -5.17 -12.40
CA GLU A 676 36.61 -4.17 -12.77
C GLU A 676 36.14 -2.78 -12.39
N LEU A 677 37.00 -2.05 -11.72
CA LEU A 677 36.80 -0.68 -11.30
C LEU A 677 37.75 0.24 -12.08
N GLY A 678 37.18 1.27 -12.63
CA GLY A 678 37.90 2.27 -13.40
C GLY A 678 37.34 3.68 -13.19
N PRO A 679 37.69 4.62 -14.08
CA PRO A 679 37.26 6.01 -14.01
C PRO A 679 35.74 6.17 -13.94
N GLU A 680 34.98 5.28 -14.56
CA GLU A 680 33.51 5.35 -14.59
C GLU A 680 32.82 4.58 -13.43
N GLY A 681 33.60 3.96 -12.55
CA GLY A 681 33.13 3.18 -11.43
C GLY A 681 33.19 1.68 -11.71
N VAL A 682 32.10 0.94 -11.56
CA VAL A 682 32.04 -0.49 -11.92
C VAL A 682 31.89 -0.61 -13.43
N GLU A 683 32.99 -0.92 -14.12
CA GLU A 683 33.05 -0.98 -15.59
C GLU A 683 32.68 -2.35 -16.12
N GLN A 684 32.97 -3.42 -15.38
CA GLN A 684 32.60 -4.77 -15.75
C GLN A 684 32.29 -5.61 -14.49
N LEU A 685 31.47 -6.61 -14.68
CA LEU A 685 31.09 -7.61 -13.67
C LEU A 685 31.08 -8.99 -14.33
N TRP A 686 31.68 -9.99 -13.66
CA TRP A 686 31.70 -11.38 -14.15
C TRP A 686 31.07 -12.33 -13.14
N ASP A 687 30.46 -13.38 -13.67
CA ASP A 687 30.01 -14.50 -12.86
C ASP A 687 31.16 -15.46 -12.46
N ALA A 688 30.86 -16.53 -11.71
CA ALA A 688 31.84 -17.52 -11.27
C ALA A 688 32.53 -18.29 -12.42
N ASN A 689 31.93 -18.31 -13.60
CA ASN A 689 32.49 -18.93 -14.82
C ASN A 689 33.32 -17.92 -15.65
N GLY A 690 33.43 -16.68 -15.21
CA GLY A 690 34.14 -15.63 -15.95
C GLY A 690 33.34 -15.02 -17.11
N VAL A 691 32.00 -15.22 -17.14
CA VAL A 691 31.12 -14.63 -18.16
C VAL A 691 30.83 -13.16 -17.83
N PRO A 692 31.12 -12.21 -18.73
CA PRO A 692 30.85 -10.80 -18.49
C PRO A 692 29.33 -10.53 -18.47
N GLN A 693 28.91 -9.64 -17.57
CA GLN A 693 27.51 -9.33 -17.35
C GLN A 693 27.10 -7.94 -17.86
N LEU A 694 28.07 -7.01 -17.95
CA LEU A 694 27.81 -5.62 -18.34
C LEU A 694 28.28 -5.34 -19.77
N ALA A 695 27.45 -4.64 -20.54
CA ALA A 695 27.79 -4.14 -21.87
C ALA A 695 28.52 -2.77 -21.83
N ALA A 696 28.35 -2.03 -20.74
CA ALA A 696 28.96 -0.74 -20.44
C ALA A 696 29.01 -0.55 -18.91
N PRO A 697 29.73 0.44 -18.40
CA PRO A 697 29.78 0.74 -16.97
C PRO A 697 28.40 0.93 -16.34
N LEU A 698 28.26 0.62 -15.04
CA LEU A 698 27.04 0.93 -14.28
C LEU A 698 26.80 2.44 -14.30
N ALA A 699 25.63 2.86 -14.74
CA ALA A 699 25.27 4.26 -14.85
C ALA A 699 24.33 4.69 -13.72
N TRP A 700 24.78 5.67 -12.94
CA TRP A 700 23.93 6.41 -12.01
C TRP A 700 23.41 7.61 -12.77
N GLN A 701 22.11 7.64 -13.03
CA GLN A 701 21.51 8.62 -13.91
C GLN A 701 20.47 9.44 -13.18
N ARG A 702 20.48 10.73 -13.41
CA ARG A 702 19.49 11.69 -12.90
C ARG A 702 18.62 12.18 -14.06
N TYR A 703 17.35 12.30 -13.83
CA TYR A 703 16.37 12.76 -14.82
C TYR A 703 15.48 13.83 -14.22
N ARG A 704 14.92 14.70 -15.05
CA ARG A 704 13.80 15.54 -14.66
C ARG A 704 12.53 14.68 -14.63
N ASP A 705 11.76 14.78 -13.54
CA ASP A 705 10.52 14.05 -13.31
C ASP A 705 9.47 15.08 -12.85
N ALA A 706 8.84 15.75 -13.81
CA ALA A 706 7.84 16.76 -13.55
C ALA A 706 6.45 16.19 -13.86
N GLY A 707 5.80 15.64 -12.86
CA GLY A 707 4.40 15.22 -12.94
C GLY A 707 3.48 16.44 -13.11
N GLU A 708 2.45 16.33 -13.93
CA GLU A 708 1.47 17.41 -14.13
C GLU A 708 0.53 17.53 -12.93
N PHE A 709 -0.14 16.41 -12.59
CA PHE A 709 -1.02 16.24 -11.45
C PHE A 709 -0.66 14.94 -10.75
N TRP A 710 -1.03 14.76 -9.50
CA TRP A 710 -0.76 13.50 -8.78
C TRP A 710 0.73 13.13 -8.73
N ASP A 711 1.56 14.11 -8.46
CA ASP A 711 3.02 14.05 -8.56
C ASP A 711 3.63 12.91 -7.74
N ALA A 712 3.12 12.61 -6.52
CA ALA A 712 3.63 11.48 -5.72
C ALA A 712 3.23 10.11 -6.29
N TRP A 713 2.14 10.01 -7.06
CA TRP A 713 1.62 8.74 -7.58
C TRP A 713 2.33 8.28 -8.84
N ASP A 714 2.56 9.15 -9.81
CA ASP A 714 3.11 8.74 -11.10
C ASP A 714 4.42 9.43 -11.45
N LEU A 715 5.18 8.77 -12.33
CA LEU A 715 6.39 9.29 -12.96
C LEU A 715 6.03 9.96 -14.28
N ALA A 716 6.77 11.01 -14.63
CA ALA A 716 6.66 11.62 -15.95
C ALA A 716 6.97 10.58 -17.05
N ALA A 717 6.08 10.40 -18.02
CA ALA A 717 6.23 9.37 -19.05
C ALA A 717 7.46 9.60 -19.93
N ASP A 718 7.86 10.84 -20.08
CA ASP A 718 8.99 11.32 -20.91
C ASP A 718 10.27 11.56 -20.10
N TYR A 719 10.33 11.18 -18.81
CA TYR A 719 11.51 11.47 -17.98
C TYR A 719 12.84 11.08 -18.63
N ALA A 720 12.85 9.98 -19.38
CA ALA A 720 14.07 9.47 -20.01
C ALA A 720 14.62 10.40 -21.12
N GLU A 721 13.81 11.32 -21.63
CA GLU A 721 14.19 12.33 -22.63
C GLU A 721 14.87 13.56 -21.97
N HIS A 722 14.81 13.66 -20.66
CA HIS A 722 15.28 14.80 -19.88
C HIS A 722 16.39 14.45 -18.89
N PRO A 723 17.56 13.91 -19.36
CA PRO A 723 18.66 13.58 -18.48
C PRO A 723 19.29 14.84 -17.87
N LEU A 724 19.66 14.76 -16.61
CA LEU A 724 20.32 15.82 -15.86
C LEU A 724 21.76 15.43 -15.53
N ALA A 725 22.63 16.41 -15.36
CA ALA A 725 24.05 16.17 -15.10
C ALA A 725 24.27 15.41 -13.78
N TRP A 726 25.14 14.42 -13.82
CA TRP A 726 25.66 13.64 -12.70
C TRP A 726 27.18 13.71 -12.73
N GLY A 727 27.85 13.82 -11.58
CA GLY A 727 29.29 13.86 -11.52
C GLY A 727 29.89 13.16 -10.30
N TRP A 728 31.02 12.53 -10.48
CA TRP A 728 31.85 12.00 -9.43
C TRP A 728 32.99 12.96 -9.12
N ASP A 729 33.22 13.21 -7.82
CA ASP A 729 34.29 14.07 -7.32
C ASP A 729 35.51 13.20 -6.98
N GLY A 730 36.49 13.12 -7.90
CA GLY A 730 37.74 12.41 -7.67
C GLY A 730 37.70 10.90 -7.82
N ASP A 731 38.79 10.27 -7.42
CA ASP A 731 39.08 8.87 -7.60
C ASP A 731 38.37 7.95 -6.58
N ILE A 732 38.39 6.67 -6.87
CA ILE A 732 37.94 5.62 -5.95
C ILE A 732 38.87 5.56 -4.75
N GLN A 733 38.32 5.57 -3.53
CA GLN A 733 39.04 5.42 -2.27
C GLN A 733 38.75 4.07 -1.66
N TRP A 734 39.77 3.37 -1.21
CA TRP A 734 39.60 2.11 -0.49
C TRP A 734 39.22 2.37 0.97
N ALA A 735 38.06 1.85 1.41
CA ALA A 735 37.63 1.93 2.79
C ALA A 735 38.08 0.71 3.61
N GLU A 736 38.03 -0.48 2.97
CA GLU A 736 38.51 -1.75 3.55
C GLU A 736 39.40 -2.44 2.49
N GLN A 737 40.48 -3.04 2.92
CA GLN A 737 41.34 -3.86 2.06
C GLN A 737 41.76 -5.12 2.81
N GLY A 738 41.34 -6.27 2.32
CA GLY A 738 41.76 -7.55 2.88
C GLY A 738 40.92 -8.72 2.37
N PRO A 739 41.30 -9.93 2.73
CA PRO A 739 40.76 -11.15 2.14
C PRO A 739 39.36 -11.49 2.60
N LEU A 740 38.85 -10.94 3.73
CA LEU A 740 37.48 -11.17 4.17
C LEU A 740 36.53 -10.10 3.66
N CYS A 741 37.01 -8.87 3.54
CA CYS A 741 36.21 -7.77 3.06
C CYS A 741 37.11 -6.73 2.38
N THR A 742 36.77 -6.36 1.16
CA THR A 742 37.29 -5.22 0.45
C THR A 742 36.15 -4.30 0.05
N SER A 743 36.27 -3.02 0.34
CA SER A 743 35.26 -2.02 -0.06
C SER A 743 35.92 -0.75 -0.58
N PHE A 744 35.27 -0.17 -1.58
CA PHE A 744 35.62 1.12 -2.15
C PHE A 744 34.55 2.15 -1.87
N VAL A 745 34.95 3.41 -1.84
CA VAL A 745 34.06 4.56 -1.69
C VAL A 745 34.32 5.54 -2.82
N ARG A 746 33.25 6.04 -3.39
CA ARG A 746 33.28 7.15 -4.32
C ARG A 746 32.36 8.26 -3.84
N ARG A 747 32.77 9.50 -3.95
CA ARG A 747 31.96 10.67 -3.62
C ARG A 747 31.65 11.43 -4.88
N GLY A 748 30.51 12.12 -4.87
CA GLY A 748 30.05 12.88 -6.03
C GLY A 748 28.93 13.86 -5.68
N ARG A 749 28.44 14.49 -6.71
CA ARG A 749 27.33 15.44 -6.63
C ARG A 749 26.26 15.09 -7.65
N CYS A 750 25.01 15.18 -7.18
CA CYS A 750 23.81 15.03 -7.95
C CYS A 750 23.03 16.35 -7.83
N GLY A 751 23.28 17.30 -8.73
CA GLY A 751 22.82 18.68 -8.55
C GLY A 751 23.37 19.30 -7.26
N SER A 752 22.46 19.74 -6.37
CA SER A 752 22.82 20.25 -5.03
C SER A 752 23.07 19.16 -3.99
N SER A 753 22.74 17.91 -4.28
CA SER A 753 22.79 16.77 -3.37
C SER A 753 24.20 16.18 -3.28
N ALA A 754 24.73 15.98 -2.08
CA ALA A 754 25.98 15.27 -1.86
C ALA A 754 25.73 13.75 -1.86
N VAL A 755 26.60 13.01 -2.55
CA VAL A 755 26.47 11.56 -2.75
C VAL A 755 27.70 10.82 -2.30
N ARG A 756 27.52 9.68 -1.64
CA ARG A 756 28.55 8.72 -1.28
C ARG A 756 28.09 7.31 -1.68
N LEU A 757 28.76 6.73 -2.66
CA LEU A 757 28.61 5.33 -3.02
C LEU A 757 29.67 4.49 -2.32
N GLU A 758 29.27 3.40 -1.68
CA GLU A 758 30.16 2.36 -1.19
C GLU A 758 29.84 1.03 -1.91
N GLY A 759 30.85 0.47 -2.57
CA GLY A 759 30.77 -0.88 -3.11
C GLY A 759 31.59 -1.83 -2.23
N ARG A 760 31.02 -3.00 -1.92
CA ARG A 760 31.60 -3.96 -0.98
C ARG A 760 31.52 -5.39 -1.53
N LEU A 761 32.67 -6.07 -1.52
CA LEU A 761 32.78 -7.51 -1.76
C LEU A 761 33.29 -8.20 -0.50
N ARG A 762 32.59 -9.27 -0.11
CA ARG A 762 32.99 -10.12 1.03
C ARG A 762 33.42 -11.50 0.55
N ALA A 763 34.27 -12.15 1.33
CA ALA A 763 34.60 -13.55 1.11
C ALA A 763 33.32 -14.42 1.13
N ALA A 764 33.25 -15.42 0.27
CA ALA A 764 32.11 -16.32 0.10
C ALA A 764 30.77 -15.64 -0.27
N SER A 765 30.74 -14.34 -0.58
CA SER A 765 29.54 -13.65 -1.06
C SER A 765 29.43 -13.75 -2.59
N PRO A 766 28.30 -14.24 -3.16
CA PRO A 766 28.12 -14.33 -4.60
C PRO A 766 27.66 -13.00 -5.25
N TRP A 767 27.65 -11.88 -4.51
CA TRP A 767 27.18 -10.59 -5.02
C TRP A 767 28.10 -9.43 -4.63
N LEU A 768 28.08 -8.40 -5.45
CA LEU A 768 28.59 -7.08 -5.13
C LEU A 768 27.52 -6.28 -4.41
N GLU A 769 27.77 -5.89 -3.15
CA GLU A 769 26.88 -5.02 -2.38
C GLU A 769 27.16 -3.55 -2.70
N LEU A 770 26.13 -2.75 -2.98
CA LEU A 770 26.18 -1.32 -3.22
C LEU A 770 25.32 -0.59 -2.18
N VAL A 771 25.91 0.43 -1.55
CA VAL A 771 25.23 1.30 -0.58
C VAL A 771 25.38 2.74 -1.03
N LEU A 772 24.28 3.34 -1.44
CA LEU A 772 24.22 4.76 -1.80
C LEU A 772 23.71 5.55 -0.62
N SER A 773 24.48 6.55 -0.19
CA SER A 773 24.09 7.54 0.82
C SER A 773 24.00 8.90 0.15
N VAL A 774 22.85 9.58 0.28
CA VAL A 774 22.57 10.86 -0.40
C VAL A 774 21.96 11.83 0.59
N ASP A 775 22.46 13.04 0.65
CA ASP A 775 21.75 14.18 1.23
C ASP A 775 20.90 14.79 0.11
N TRP A 776 19.70 14.23 -0.09
CA TRP A 776 18.86 14.54 -1.22
C TRP A 776 18.22 15.92 -1.08
N ARG A 777 18.43 16.77 -2.07
CA ARG A 777 17.96 18.15 -2.10
C ARG A 777 17.51 18.52 -3.51
N ALA A 778 16.49 17.84 -3.97
CA ALA A 778 15.99 17.99 -5.32
C ALA A 778 14.48 18.28 -5.31
N ARG A 779 13.95 18.69 -6.46
CA ARG A 779 12.53 18.82 -6.74
C ARG A 779 12.28 18.39 -8.17
N HIS A 780 11.25 17.57 -8.38
CA HIS A 780 10.89 17.02 -9.69
C HIS A 780 12.10 16.36 -10.39
N GLU A 781 12.84 15.54 -9.65
CA GLU A 781 13.95 14.77 -10.18
C GLU A 781 13.83 13.30 -9.79
N LEU A 782 14.26 12.42 -10.70
CA LEU A 782 14.32 10.99 -10.51
C LEU A 782 15.78 10.53 -10.59
N LEU A 783 16.26 9.85 -9.57
CA LEU A 783 17.56 9.20 -9.54
C LEU A 783 17.40 7.70 -9.80
N ARG A 784 18.12 7.18 -10.77
CA ARG A 784 18.09 5.76 -11.15
C ARG A 784 19.47 5.14 -11.20
N LEU A 785 19.53 3.83 -10.97
CA LEU A 785 20.64 2.98 -11.36
C LEU A 785 20.25 2.25 -12.67
N GLU A 786 21.01 2.48 -13.72
CA GLU A 786 20.90 1.82 -15.01
C GLU A 786 22.00 0.78 -15.17
N ILE A 787 21.64 -0.45 -15.49
CA ILE A 787 22.53 -1.61 -15.56
C ILE A 787 22.49 -2.15 -16.99
N PRO A 788 23.44 -1.75 -17.86
CA PRO A 788 23.53 -2.23 -19.22
C PRO A 788 23.92 -3.72 -19.26
N LEU A 789 23.09 -4.55 -19.90
CA LEU A 789 23.29 -6.01 -19.95
C LEU A 789 24.15 -6.43 -21.15
N GLN A 790 25.18 -7.23 -20.91
CA GLN A 790 26.01 -7.86 -21.95
C GLN A 790 25.19 -8.87 -22.78
N GLN A 791 24.35 -9.64 -22.11
CA GLN A 791 23.45 -10.57 -22.77
C GLN A 791 22.04 -10.00 -22.83
N LEU A 792 21.48 -9.92 -24.04
CA LEU A 792 20.13 -9.44 -24.23
C LEU A 792 19.12 -10.38 -23.54
N ALA A 793 18.32 -9.82 -22.67
CA ALA A 793 17.25 -10.53 -21.99
C ALA A 793 16.04 -10.71 -22.92
N GLN A 794 15.49 -11.91 -23.00
CA GLN A 794 14.21 -12.17 -23.67
C GLN A 794 13.04 -11.87 -22.74
N ARG A 795 13.22 -12.21 -21.47
CA ARG A 795 12.26 -11.97 -20.39
C ARG A 795 13.03 -11.45 -19.18
N TRP A 796 12.32 -10.98 -18.21
CA TRP A 796 12.85 -10.66 -16.90
C TRP A 796 11.85 -11.07 -15.82
N ALA A 797 12.35 -11.40 -14.64
CA ALA A 797 11.55 -11.84 -13.51
C ALA A 797 11.68 -10.87 -12.34
N ALA A 798 10.64 -10.73 -11.55
CA ALA A 798 10.66 -10.02 -10.27
C ALA A 798 9.72 -10.68 -9.28
N ASP A 799 10.00 -10.53 -7.99
CA ASP A 799 9.03 -10.94 -6.99
C ASP A 799 7.90 -9.91 -6.86
N THR A 800 6.74 -10.40 -6.51
CA THR A 800 5.53 -9.63 -6.26
C THR A 800 4.79 -10.24 -5.08
N THR A 801 3.82 -9.54 -4.54
CA THR A 801 2.95 -10.08 -3.49
C THR A 801 2.27 -11.35 -3.99
N GLY A 802 2.46 -12.44 -3.24
CA GLY A 802 1.95 -13.76 -3.57
C GLY A 802 2.81 -14.60 -4.52
N GLY A 803 3.97 -14.11 -4.99
CA GLY A 803 4.84 -14.93 -5.83
C GLY A 803 5.86 -14.21 -6.68
N VAL A 804 6.06 -14.73 -7.89
CA VAL A 804 7.00 -14.19 -8.87
C VAL A 804 6.29 -14.02 -10.20
N ILE A 805 6.60 -12.93 -10.90
CA ILE A 805 6.08 -12.65 -12.23
C ILE A 805 7.26 -12.55 -13.23
N GLU A 806 7.09 -13.14 -14.39
CA GLU A 806 7.99 -12.96 -15.52
C GLU A 806 7.30 -12.16 -16.62
N ARG A 807 7.97 -11.10 -17.07
CA ARG A 807 7.48 -10.20 -18.12
C ARG A 807 8.39 -10.27 -19.36
N PRO A 808 7.88 -10.02 -20.57
CA PRO A 808 8.74 -9.85 -21.74
C PRO A 808 9.67 -8.65 -21.54
N ALA A 809 10.92 -8.77 -21.96
CA ALA A 809 11.86 -7.64 -21.90
C ALA A 809 11.61 -6.63 -23.03
N GLN A 810 11.10 -7.10 -24.16
CA GLN A 810 10.61 -6.26 -25.25
C GLN A 810 9.08 -6.19 -25.17
N ALA A 811 8.57 -5.03 -24.84
CA ALA A 811 7.14 -4.76 -24.82
C ALA A 811 6.61 -4.59 -26.24
N ILE A 812 5.61 -5.39 -26.62
CA ILE A 812 5.01 -5.39 -27.96
C ILE A 812 3.58 -4.87 -27.90
N THR A 813 2.79 -5.38 -26.94
CA THR A 813 1.39 -4.99 -26.79
C THR A 813 1.25 -3.66 -26.03
N PRO A 814 0.17 -2.90 -26.24
CA PRO A 814 -0.07 -1.67 -25.47
C PRO A 814 -0.02 -1.86 -23.95
N ARG A 815 -0.51 -3.01 -23.46
CA ARG A 815 -0.44 -3.34 -22.02
C ARG A 815 0.98 -3.58 -21.53
N GLU A 816 1.82 -4.23 -22.31
CA GLU A 816 3.23 -4.42 -21.97
C GLU A 816 3.96 -3.07 -22.01
N GLN A 817 3.66 -2.23 -23.00
CA GLN A 817 4.23 -0.88 -23.13
C GLN A 817 3.86 0.02 -21.97
N ALA A 818 2.64 -0.07 -21.43
CA ALA A 818 2.22 0.69 -20.27
C ALA A 818 2.97 0.33 -18.99
N ARG A 819 3.54 -0.89 -18.90
CA ARG A 819 4.29 -1.41 -17.74
C ARG A 819 5.78 -1.08 -17.79
N TRP A 820 6.11 0.15 -18.17
CA TRP A 820 7.50 0.60 -18.30
C TRP A 820 8.20 0.86 -16.95
N GLU A 821 7.45 0.95 -15.86
CA GLU A 821 7.91 0.92 -14.48
C GLU A 821 6.93 0.08 -13.67
N VAL A 822 7.45 -0.84 -12.83
CA VAL A 822 6.62 -1.74 -12.01
C VAL A 822 7.24 -1.93 -10.63
N PRO A 823 6.47 -2.29 -9.61
CA PRO A 823 7.01 -2.63 -8.30
C PRO A 823 7.67 -4.02 -8.29
N ALA A 824 8.78 -4.13 -7.53
CA ALA A 824 9.40 -5.38 -7.10
C ALA A 824 9.65 -5.32 -5.59
N ILE A 825 9.39 -6.41 -4.87
CA ILE A 825 9.48 -6.40 -3.40
C ILE A 825 10.93 -6.52 -2.92
N SER A 826 11.71 -7.45 -3.49
CA SER A 826 13.05 -7.74 -2.98
C SER A 826 14.10 -8.08 -4.05
N TRP A 827 13.70 -8.38 -5.27
CA TRP A 827 14.62 -8.68 -6.35
C TRP A 827 14.01 -8.56 -7.74
N MET A 828 14.87 -8.33 -8.73
CA MET A 828 14.57 -8.53 -10.14
C MET A 828 15.74 -9.28 -10.82
N ALA A 829 15.49 -9.94 -11.94
CA ALA A 829 16.52 -10.66 -12.68
C ALA A 829 16.26 -10.66 -14.18
N SER A 830 17.32 -10.48 -14.97
CA SER A 830 17.27 -10.72 -16.42
C SER A 830 17.17 -12.22 -16.70
N VAL A 831 16.47 -12.59 -17.76
CA VAL A 831 16.32 -13.97 -18.22
C VAL A 831 16.81 -14.05 -19.68
N PRO A 832 18.13 -14.13 -19.91
CA PRO A 832 18.70 -14.37 -21.22
C PRO A 832 18.62 -15.87 -21.58
N LYS A 833 19.28 -16.30 -22.66
CA LYS A 833 19.34 -17.70 -23.04
C LYS A 833 20.11 -18.60 -22.05
N SER A 834 21.07 -18.02 -21.33
CA SER A 834 21.88 -18.72 -20.32
C SER A 834 22.40 -17.74 -19.29
N GLY A 835 22.46 -18.16 -18.02
CA GLY A 835 22.88 -17.31 -16.90
C GLY A 835 21.93 -16.13 -16.66
N GLY A 836 22.50 -14.98 -16.36
CA GLY A 836 21.78 -13.73 -16.15
C GLY A 836 22.33 -12.90 -15.00
N LEU A 837 21.75 -11.72 -14.83
CA LEU A 837 22.08 -10.82 -13.74
C LEU A 837 20.83 -10.54 -12.91
N ALA A 838 20.94 -10.76 -11.60
CA ALA A 838 19.90 -10.38 -10.65
C ALA A 838 20.32 -9.14 -9.84
N VAL A 839 19.34 -8.32 -9.48
CA VAL A 839 19.47 -7.20 -8.56
C VAL A 839 18.67 -7.52 -7.32
N LEU A 840 19.36 -7.56 -6.18
CA LEU A 840 18.74 -7.76 -4.87
C LEU A 840 18.47 -6.39 -4.26
N LEU A 841 17.22 -6.15 -3.83
CA LEU A 841 16.72 -4.84 -3.40
C LEU A 841 16.50 -4.82 -1.88
N ASP A 842 17.04 -3.81 -1.21
CA ASP A 842 16.77 -3.55 0.22
C ASP A 842 16.55 -2.04 0.44
N GLY A 843 15.47 -1.53 -0.12
CA GLY A 843 15.09 -0.13 -0.11
C GLY A 843 14.21 0.21 -1.31
N PRO A 844 14.81 0.38 -2.48
CA PRO A 844 14.09 0.66 -3.72
C PRO A 844 13.13 -0.47 -4.12
N GLN A 845 11.98 -0.12 -4.67
CA GLN A 845 10.99 -1.07 -5.16
C GLN A 845 10.52 -0.77 -6.59
N GLY A 846 10.76 0.43 -7.14
CA GLY A 846 10.46 0.77 -8.53
C GLY A 846 11.53 0.20 -9.47
N VAL A 847 11.12 -0.61 -10.45
CA VAL A 847 12.03 -1.27 -11.38
C VAL A 847 11.49 -1.28 -12.81
N SER A 848 12.43 -1.35 -13.75
CA SER A 848 12.11 -1.50 -15.18
C SER A 848 13.12 -2.38 -15.89
N ALA A 849 12.75 -2.96 -17.03
CA ALA A 849 13.67 -3.72 -17.85
C ALA A 849 13.38 -3.57 -19.35
N THR A 850 14.45 -3.57 -20.13
CA THR A 850 14.43 -3.72 -21.57
C THR A 850 15.36 -4.88 -21.96
N PRO A 851 15.41 -5.34 -23.21
CA PRO A 851 16.32 -6.41 -23.60
C PRO A 851 17.78 -6.18 -23.19
N GLY A 852 18.28 -4.96 -23.30
CA GLY A 852 19.67 -4.61 -23.01
C GLY A 852 19.91 -3.92 -21.65
N ARG A 853 18.91 -3.81 -20.77
CA ARG A 853 19.06 -2.99 -19.56
C ARG A 853 18.10 -3.41 -18.46
N LEU A 854 18.60 -3.39 -17.21
CA LEU A 854 17.77 -3.33 -16.00
C LEU A 854 17.86 -1.92 -15.40
N GLY A 855 16.75 -1.40 -14.89
CA GLY A 855 16.67 -0.09 -14.23
C GLY A 855 16.08 -0.21 -12.84
N VAL A 856 16.64 0.55 -11.89
CA VAL A 856 16.12 0.64 -10.51
C VAL A 856 15.93 2.11 -10.18
N SER A 857 14.70 2.51 -9.88
CA SER A 857 14.36 3.84 -9.36
C SER A 857 14.75 3.92 -7.90
N LEU A 858 15.55 4.93 -7.55
CA LEU A 858 16.18 5.03 -6.23
C LEU A 858 15.56 6.10 -5.36
N LEU A 859 15.42 7.29 -5.89
CA LEU A 859 14.85 8.47 -5.23
C LEU A 859 14.11 9.30 -6.29
N ARG A 860 13.05 9.95 -5.87
CA ARG A 860 12.39 11.02 -6.63
C ARG A 860 12.11 12.19 -5.68
N SER A 861 11.50 13.24 -6.14
CA SER A 861 11.17 14.40 -5.30
C SER A 861 9.86 14.99 -5.77
N PRO A 862 8.76 14.30 -5.59
CA PRO A 862 7.46 14.90 -5.81
C PRO A 862 7.25 16.08 -4.87
N THR A 863 6.40 17.02 -5.25
CA THR A 863 6.12 18.21 -4.45
C THR A 863 4.66 18.27 -3.98
N TRP A 864 3.84 17.35 -4.43
CA TRP A 864 2.45 17.25 -4.00
C TRP A 864 2.08 15.76 -3.76
N PRO A 865 1.36 15.46 -2.66
CA PRO A 865 0.86 16.38 -1.62
C PRO A 865 1.89 16.77 -0.55
N ASP A 866 3.10 16.19 -0.56
CA ASP A 866 4.18 16.51 0.36
C ASP A 866 5.29 17.31 -0.36
N PRO A 867 5.40 18.65 -0.13
CA PRO A 867 6.42 19.47 -0.79
C PRO A 867 7.85 19.14 -0.41
N GLY A 868 8.04 18.38 0.66
CA GLY A 868 9.33 17.94 1.17
C GLY A 868 9.62 16.46 0.98
N ALA A 869 8.75 15.74 0.27
CA ALA A 869 8.89 14.30 0.07
C ALA A 869 10.28 13.93 -0.45
N ASP A 870 10.83 12.83 0.08
CA ASP A 870 12.14 12.25 -0.24
C ASP A 870 13.35 13.09 0.17
N ASN A 871 13.21 14.40 0.42
CA ASN A 871 14.31 15.25 0.78
C ASN A 871 14.94 14.87 2.14
N GLY A 872 16.24 15.16 2.27
CA GLY A 872 17.03 14.83 3.45
C GLY A 872 17.96 13.65 3.25
N TRP A 873 18.44 13.08 4.37
CA TRP A 873 19.44 12.02 4.35
C TRP A 873 18.83 10.66 4.02
N GLN A 874 19.18 10.12 2.86
CA GLN A 874 18.74 8.82 2.37
C GLN A 874 19.89 7.81 2.33
N ARG A 875 19.58 6.55 2.66
CA ARG A 875 20.52 5.45 2.53
C ARG A 875 19.82 4.26 1.86
N LEU A 876 20.28 3.94 0.68
CA LEU A 876 19.73 2.90 -0.19
C LEU A 876 20.73 1.76 -0.31
N ARG A 877 20.27 0.54 -0.26
CA ARG A 877 21.09 -0.66 -0.30
C ARG A 877 20.57 -1.62 -1.35
N LEU A 878 21.44 -2.11 -2.20
CA LEU A 878 21.14 -3.11 -3.22
C LEU A 878 22.36 -3.99 -3.48
N ALA A 879 22.21 -5.10 -4.20
CA ALA A 879 23.32 -5.92 -4.61
C ALA A 879 23.15 -6.47 -6.02
N LEU A 880 24.26 -6.64 -6.73
CA LEU A 880 24.33 -7.24 -8.05
C LEU A 880 24.81 -8.67 -7.91
N LEU A 881 23.96 -9.62 -8.32
CA LEU A 881 24.18 -11.06 -8.25
C LEU A 881 24.29 -11.64 -9.67
N PRO A 882 25.52 -11.85 -10.20
CA PRO A 882 25.70 -12.59 -11.45
C PRO A 882 25.31 -14.04 -11.26
N CYS A 883 24.49 -14.58 -12.16
CA CYS A 883 23.97 -15.92 -12.11
C CYS A 883 24.55 -16.78 -13.23
N THR A 884 25.17 -17.89 -12.89
CA THR A 884 25.69 -18.88 -13.87
C THR A 884 24.59 -19.73 -14.52
N SER A 885 23.37 -19.64 -14.00
CA SER A 885 22.16 -20.32 -14.46
C SER A 885 20.95 -19.39 -14.38
N ASP A 886 19.77 -19.89 -14.76
CA ASP A 886 18.52 -19.14 -14.58
C ASP A 886 18.29 -18.77 -13.10
N TRP A 887 17.46 -17.74 -12.88
CA TRP A 887 17.17 -17.22 -11.54
C TRP A 887 16.64 -18.28 -10.55
N GLN A 888 15.98 -19.32 -11.06
CA GLN A 888 15.39 -20.39 -10.24
C GLN A 888 16.48 -21.32 -9.71
N ARG A 889 17.40 -21.77 -10.58
CA ARG A 889 18.53 -22.62 -10.19
C ARG A 889 19.56 -21.86 -9.37
N ALA A 890 19.74 -20.57 -9.67
CA ALA A 890 20.55 -19.66 -8.85
C ALA A 890 19.90 -19.31 -7.51
N GLN A 891 18.65 -19.76 -7.28
CA GLN A 891 17.87 -19.53 -6.05
C GLN A 891 17.79 -18.04 -5.66
N VAL A 892 17.59 -17.17 -6.65
CA VAL A 892 17.56 -15.71 -6.45
C VAL A 892 16.59 -15.30 -5.33
N PRO A 893 15.38 -15.87 -5.15
CA PRO A 893 14.50 -15.55 -4.02
C PRO A 893 15.17 -15.79 -2.65
N GLN A 894 15.88 -16.91 -2.47
CA GLN A 894 16.58 -17.23 -1.23
C GLN A 894 17.81 -16.33 -1.02
N GLN A 895 18.51 -15.98 -2.10
CA GLN A 895 19.62 -15.02 -2.03
C GLN A 895 19.11 -13.61 -1.64
N ALA A 896 17.95 -13.20 -2.12
CA ALA A 896 17.33 -11.96 -1.72
C ALA A 896 16.96 -11.94 -0.23
N VAL A 897 16.42 -13.03 0.29
CA VAL A 897 16.18 -13.19 1.74
C VAL A 897 17.50 -13.09 2.51
N ARG A 898 18.54 -13.82 2.09
CA ARG A 898 19.86 -13.80 2.74
C ARG A 898 20.49 -12.39 2.72
N PHE A 899 20.34 -11.66 1.64
CA PHE A 899 20.80 -10.28 1.53
C PHE A 899 20.07 -9.34 2.47
N ARG A 900 18.75 -9.41 2.54
CA ARG A 900 17.91 -8.50 3.32
C ARG A 900 17.86 -8.82 4.81
N GLU A 901 18.06 -10.05 5.20
CA GLU A 901 17.89 -10.55 6.57
C GLU A 901 19.23 -10.96 7.17
N PRO A 902 19.93 -10.00 7.82
CA PRO A 902 21.24 -10.28 8.44
C PRO A 902 21.08 -11.22 9.62
N LEU A 903 22.16 -11.95 9.95
CA LEU A 903 22.21 -12.75 11.16
C LEU A 903 21.97 -11.89 12.40
N TRP A 904 21.16 -12.44 13.31
CA TRP A 904 21.04 -11.84 14.65
C TRP A 904 22.33 -12.08 15.43
N LEU A 905 22.91 -11.02 15.95
CA LEU A 905 24.21 -11.06 16.61
C LEU A 905 24.12 -10.33 17.95
N ARG A 906 24.29 -11.07 19.06
CA ARG A 906 24.22 -10.51 20.42
C ARG A 906 25.18 -11.23 21.38
N PRO A 907 25.70 -10.51 22.40
CA PRO A 907 26.38 -11.16 23.52
C PRO A 907 25.40 -12.05 24.30
N ALA A 908 25.88 -13.20 24.73
CA ALA A 908 25.13 -14.07 25.61
C ALA A 908 24.87 -13.38 26.96
N GLN A 909 23.68 -13.51 27.53
CA GLN A 909 23.37 -12.98 28.85
C GLN A 909 23.91 -13.90 29.95
N PRO A 910 24.41 -13.38 31.10
CA PRO A 910 24.87 -14.22 32.22
C PRO A 910 23.69 -14.89 32.92
N PHE A 911 23.70 -16.22 32.99
CA PHE A 911 22.72 -17.03 33.75
C PHE A 911 23.33 -18.32 34.30
N SER A 912 22.67 -19.04 35.19
CA SER A 912 23.24 -19.96 36.15
C SER A 912 23.08 -21.46 35.89
N ALA A 913 23.02 -21.93 34.65
CA ALA A 913 23.00 -23.36 34.34
C ALA A 913 24.12 -23.79 33.36
N PRO A 914 24.83 -24.89 33.60
CA PRO A 914 25.86 -25.39 32.70
C PRO A 914 25.22 -26.06 31.49
N GLN A 915 25.58 -25.63 30.28
CA GLN A 915 25.37 -26.34 29.04
C GLN A 915 26.70 -26.42 28.27
N ASP A 916 26.90 -27.53 27.57
CA ASP A 916 28.07 -27.68 26.69
C ASP A 916 27.81 -27.00 25.36
N TRP A 917 28.48 -25.86 25.09
CA TRP A 917 28.27 -25.00 23.93
C TRP A 917 29.23 -25.31 22.77
N GLY A 918 29.63 -26.56 22.59
CA GLY A 918 30.64 -26.91 21.58
C GLY A 918 30.14 -26.76 20.13
N GLU A 919 28.90 -27.03 19.85
CA GLU A 919 28.35 -27.14 18.48
C GLU A 919 27.28 -26.08 18.18
N ALA A 920 26.89 -26.03 16.90
CA ALA A 920 25.71 -25.22 16.49
C ALA A 920 24.44 -25.77 17.14
N VAL A 921 23.54 -24.87 17.53
CA VAL A 921 22.19 -25.20 18.02
C VAL A 921 21.20 -25.16 16.85
N PRO A 922 20.88 -26.30 16.24
CA PRO A 922 19.93 -26.36 15.13
C PRO A 922 18.49 -26.24 15.66
N ALA A 923 17.62 -25.54 14.92
CA ALA A 923 16.20 -25.42 15.24
C ALA A 923 15.28 -25.91 14.13
N LEU A 924 15.53 -25.49 12.90
CA LEU A 924 14.76 -25.92 11.72
C LEU A 924 15.72 -26.12 10.54
N PRO A 925 15.68 -27.25 9.84
CA PRO A 925 16.56 -27.45 8.68
C PRO A 925 16.19 -26.53 7.52
N PRO A 926 17.02 -26.43 6.46
CA PRO A 926 16.63 -25.80 5.21
C PRO A 926 15.34 -26.44 4.68
N LEU A 927 14.34 -25.62 4.37
CA LEU A 927 13.02 -26.12 3.93
C LEU A 927 13.07 -26.88 2.59
N GLY A 928 14.03 -26.56 1.76
CA GLY A 928 14.20 -27.07 0.40
C GLY A 928 14.32 -25.97 -0.64
N ASP A 929 14.77 -26.35 -1.84
CA ASP A 929 14.98 -25.40 -2.95
C ASP A 929 13.66 -24.75 -3.38
N GLY A 930 13.68 -23.45 -3.59
CA GLY A 930 12.50 -22.68 -4.03
C GLY A 930 11.40 -22.51 -2.98
N LEU A 931 11.61 -23.01 -1.74
CA LEU A 931 10.68 -22.80 -0.63
C LEU A 931 11.09 -21.60 0.23
N LEU A 932 10.10 -20.78 0.59
CA LEU A 932 10.26 -19.62 1.44
C LEU A 932 9.37 -19.74 2.67
N LEU A 933 9.91 -19.43 3.84
CA LEU A 933 9.16 -19.33 5.09
C LEU A 933 8.41 -18.00 5.11
N LEU A 934 7.09 -18.05 5.06
CA LEU A 934 6.25 -16.84 5.22
C LEU A 934 6.03 -16.51 6.70
N ALA A 935 5.74 -17.54 7.49
CA ALA A 935 5.52 -17.40 8.93
C ALA A 935 5.87 -18.69 9.67
N LEU A 936 6.39 -18.55 10.89
CA LEU A 936 6.38 -19.57 11.94
C LEU A 936 6.02 -18.83 13.22
N ARG A 937 4.85 -19.12 13.79
CA ARG A 937 4.30 -18.38 14.92
C ARG A 937 3.66 -19.32 15.95
N PRO A 938 3.56 -18.90 17.22
CA PRO A 938 2.90 -19.71 18.24
C PRO A 938 1.41 -19.95 17.94
N ASP A 939 0.92 -21.14 18.24
CA ASP A 939 -0.52 -21.40 18.30
C ASP A 939 -1.10 -20.77 19.58
N SER A 940 -2.23 -20.10 19.47
CA SER A 940 -2.91 -19.45 20.61
C SER A 940 -3.52 -20.45 21.60
N THR A 941 -3.75 -21.70 21.19
CA THR A 941 -4.48 -22.72 21.96
C THR A 941 -3.60 -23.82 22.51
N GLN A 942 -2.41 -24.03 21.94
CA GLN A 942 -1.49 -25.14 22.24
C GLN A 942 -0.04 -24.67 22.17
N ASN A 943 0.89 -25.40 22.79
CA ASN A 943 2.35 -25.16 22.68
C ASN A 943 2.92 -25.61 21.32
N ASP A 944 2.16 -25.42 20.25
CA ASP A 944 2.51 -25.81 18.91
C ASP A 944 2.91 -24.57 18.06
N GLY A 945 3.56 -24.82 16.94
CA GLY A 945 3.89 -23.80 15.97
C GLY A 945 2.97 -23.87 14.74
N LEU A 946 2.59 -22.72 14.22
CA LEU A 946 1.86 -22.58 12.95
C LEU A 946 2.84 -22.13 11.89
N ILE A 947 3.09 -23.00 10.91
CA ILE A 947 4.03 -22.74 9.82
C ILE A 947 3.30 -22.48 8.50
N ALA A 948 3.69 -21.40 7.81
CA ALA A 948 3.24 -21.06 6.46
C ALA A 948 4.44 -21.07 5.51
N VAL A 949 4.36 -21.83 4.41
CA VAL A 949 5.43 -21.96 3.43
C VAL A 949 4.91 -21.70 2.03
N GLN A 950 5.69 -20.92 1.26
CA GLN A 950 5.44 -20.62 -0.14
C GLN A 950 6.43 -21.33 -1.04
N ASN A 951 5.95 -21.98 -2.10
CA ASN A 951 6.78 -22.42 -3.20
C ASN A 951 6.93 -21.28 -4.20
N SER A 952 8.13 -20.71 -4.33
CA SER A 952 8.47 -19.62 -5.26
C SER A 952 8.99 -20.12 -6.61
N SER A 953 8.75 -21.39 -6.96
CA SER A 953 9.28 -22.03 -8.17
C SER A 953 8.16 -22.65 -9.02
N PRO A 954 8.39 -22.88 -10.33
CA PRO A 954 7.47 -23.57 -11.21
C PRO A 954 7.48 -25.10 -11.06
N LEU A 955 8.26 -25.63 -10.11
CA LEU A 955 8.40 -27.05 -9.85
C LEU A 955 7.66 -27.46 -8.59
N ARG A 956 7.21 -28.71 -8.52
CA ARG A 956 6.75 -29.29 -7.26
C ARG A 956 7.92 -29.39 -6.29
N ARG A 957 7.68 -29.06 -5.02
CA ARG A 957 8.67 -29.06 -3.96
C ARG A 957 8.18 -29.82 -2.75
N HIS A 958 9.09 -30.39 -2.02
CA HIS A 958 8.79 -31.15 -0.80
C HIS A 958 9.39 -30.42 0.40
N LEU A 959 8.55 -30.08 1.38
CA LEU A 959 8.94 -29.41 2.61
C LEU A 959 9.74 -30.38 3.51
N ARG A 960 10.85 -29.91 4.06
CA ARG A 960 11.67 -30.61 5.04
C ARG A 960 11.59 -29.92 6.38
N LEU A 961 11.13 -30.63 7.41
CA LEU A 961 11.05 -30.12 8.77
C LEU A 961 12.10 -30.74 9.72
N GLY A 962 12.71 -31.86 9.33
CA GLY A 962 13.65 -32.62 10.16
C GLY A 962 12.97 -33.41 11.28
N ASP A 963 13.75 -34.23 11.96
CA ASP A 963 13.24 -35.17 12.96
C ASP A 963 12.81 -34.50 14.28
N GLY A 964 13.23 -33.23 14.48
CA GLY A 964 12.88 -32.44 15.65
C GLY A 964 11.47 -31.87 15.64
N TRP A 965 10.72 -32.04 14.53
CA TRP A 965 9.37 -31.52 14.37
C TRP A 965 8.40 -32.60 13.91
N GLU A 966 7.20 -32.56 14.48
CA GLU A 966 6.07 -33.41 14.07
C GLU A 966 4.97 -32.56 13.45
N VAL A 967 4.40 -33.01 12.34
CA VAL A 967 3.24 -32.36 11.71
C VAL A 967 1.97 -32.92 12.35
N ILE A 968 1.20 -32.04 12.99
CA ILE A 968 -0.02 -32.38 13.71
C ILE A 968 -1.24 -32.30 12.78
N ALA A 969 -1.35 -31.22 12.00
CA ALA A 969 -2.49 -30.98 11.12
C ALA A 969 -2.09 -30.15 9.90
N GLU A 970 -2.79 -30.31 8.78
CA GLU A 970 -2.84 -29.33 7.71
C GLU A 970 -3.92 -28.31 7.99
N LEU A 971 -3.63 -27.04 7.72
CA LEU A 971 -4.49 -25.90 8.02
C LEU A 971 -4.83 -25.11 6.76
N ASP A 972 -5.84 -24.27 6.86
CA ASP A 972 -6.06 -23.16 5.96
C ASP A 972 -5.27 -21.90 6.41
N GLY A 973 -5.44 -20.77 5.70
CA GLY A 973 -4.77 -19.52 6.02
C GLY A 973 -5.30 -18.83 7.29
N LEU A 974 -6.40 -19.31 7.87
CA LEU A 974 -7.02 -18.83 9.10
C LEU A 974 -6.85 -19.82 10.27
N ASP A 975 -5.91 -20.77 10.14
CA ASP A 975 -5.56 -21.79 11.15
C ASP A 975 -6.65 -22.83 11.42
N GLN A 976 -7.67 -22.91 10.54
CA GLN A 976 -8.68 -23.96 10.64
C GLN A 976 -8.14 -25.27 10.10
N VAL A 977 -8.47 -26.36 10.78
CA VAL A 977 -7.98 -27.71 10.42
C VAL A 977 -8.66 -28.18 9.15
N LEU A 978 -7.86 -28.45 8.12
CA LEU A 978 -8.31 -29.11 6.87
C LEU A 978 -8.15 -30.63 6.95
N GLN A 979 -7.05 -31.10 7.56
CA GLN A 979 -6.75 -32.51 7.74
C GLN A 979 -6.01 -32.71 9.07
N ASP A 980 -6.56 -33.58 9.94
CA ASP A 980 -5.98 -33.93 11.23
C ASP A 980 -5.35 -35.33 11.19
N HIS A 981 -4.15 -35.47 11.72
CA HIS A 981 -3.45 -36.74 11.82
C HIS A 981 -4.14 -37.71 12.78
N GLN A 982 -4.88 -37.23 13.78
CA GLN A 982 -5.50 -38.04 14.84
C GLN A 982 -6.90 -38.55 14.50
N SER A 983 -7.60 -37.92 13.56
CA SER A 983 -9.01 -38.20 13.27
C SER A 983 -9.25 -39.22 12.13
N GLN A 984 -8.20 -39.65 11.41
CA GLN A 984 -8.35 -40.57 10.27
C GLN A 984 -8.13 -42.01 10.65
N ALA A 985 -9.16 -42.83 10.57
CA ALA A 985 -9.09 -44.31 10.60
C ALA A 985 -8.30 -44.94 9.41
N GLN A 986 -7.74 -44.09 8.52
CA GLN A 986 -6.85 -44.44 7.43
C GLN A 986 -5.54 -43.68 7.63
N ASN A 987 -4.49 -44.34 8.05
CA ASN A 987 -3.11 -43.85 8.30
C ASN A 987 -2.41 -43.28 7.04
N LEU A 988 -3.01 -42.33 6.36
CA LEU A 988 -2.32 -41.63 5.28
C LEU A 988 -1.53 -40.44 5.88
N PRO A 989 -0.21 -40.38 5.65
CA PRO A 989 0.61 -39.29 6.16
C PRO A 989 0.20 -37.97 5.53
N ILE A 990 0.18 -36.88 6.32
CA ILE A 990 -0.06 -35.51 5.82
C ILE A 990 0.98 -35.18 4.76
N SER A 991 0.54 -34.81 3.58
CA SER A 991 1.44 -34.50 2.47
C SER A 991 2.19 -33.17 2.74
N LEU A 992 3.50 -33.21 2.59
CA LEU A 992 4.40 -32.04 2.65
C LEU A 992 4.78 -31.54 1.25
N GLU A 993 4.12 -32.00 0.20
CA GLU A 993 4.35 -31.53 -1.17
C GLU A 993 3.64 -30.21 -1.44
N LEU A 994 4.35 -29.24 -2.00
CA LEU A 994 3.79 -28.00 -2.51
C LEU A 994 3.83 -28.00 -4.05
N ARG A 995 2.67 -27.74 -4.66
CA ARG A 995 2.58 -27.50 -6.12
C ARG A 995 3.32 -26.20 -6.47
N PRO A 996 3.61 -25.97 -7.76
CA PRO A 996 4.16 -24.68 -8.22
C PRO A 996 3.36 -23.49 -7.68
N TRP A 997 4.05 -22.50 -7.15
CA TRP A 997 3.49 -21.22 -6.68
C TRP A 997 2.50 -21.34 -5.52
N GLN A 998 2.34 -22.52 -4.92
CA GLN A 998 1.39 -22.79 -3.85
C GLN A 998 1.88 -22.26 -2.50
N ILE A 999 0.95 -21.81 -1.68
CA ILE A 999 1.14 -21.55 -0.25
C ILE A 999 0.37 -22.63 0.52
N ARG A 1000 0.99 -23.22 1.54
CA ARG A 1000 0.36 -24.20 2.44
C ARG A 1000 0.70 -23.92 3.90
N PHE A 1001 -0.12 -24.43 4.79
CA PHE A 1001 -0.09 -24.16 6.21
C PHE A 1001 -0.18 -25.47 6.99
N TRP A 1002 0.58 -25.56 8.08
CA TRP A 1002 0.55 -26.72 8.97
C TRP A 1002 0.69 -26.30 10.42
N ARG A 1003 0.09 -27.09 11.29
CA ARG A 1003 0.41 -27.09 12.72
C ARG A 1003 1.54 -28.09 12.94
N ILE A 1004 2.59 -27.64 13.60
CA ILE A 1004 3.78 -28.46 13.90
C ILE A 1004 4.08 -28.40 15.40
N ARG A 1005 4.60 -29.50 15.95
CA ARG A 1005 4.99 -29.64 17.33
C ARG A 1005 6.48 -29.96 17.41
N LYS A 1006 7.18 -29.35 18.35
CA LYS A 1006 8.56 -29.75 18.69
C LYS A 1006 8.55 -31.07 19.43
N ARG A 1007 9.34 -32.05 18.99
CA ARG A 1007 9.51 -33.34 19.63
C ARG A 1007 10.38 -33.28 20.87
#